data_1c6a111e089307ea02c5670260b9213c
#
_entry.id   1c6a111e089307ea02c5670260b9213c
#
_cell.length_a   1.000
_cell.length_b   1.000
_cell.length_c   1.000
_cell.angle_alpha   90.00
_cell.angle_beta   90.00
_cell.angle_gamma   90.00
#
_symmetry.space_group_name_H-M   'P 1'
#
loop_
_entity.id
_entity.type
_entity.pdbx_description
1 polymer ?
#
loop_
_entity_poly.entity_id
_entity_poly.type
_entity_poly.pdbx_seq_one_letter_code
_entity_poly.pdbx_strand_id
1 'polypeptide(L)'
;MKTLAIDIETYSSVSLQKAGVYAYAASPDFEILLFGYAWDGGPVEVIDMAQGQKLPQELQDALYDPEILKTAFNASFERTCLSAFMGRVTPADQWSCTAVMARELGLPGSLEAVGEVIGLPEDKQKSKTGKALIRYFSIPCKATKVNGGRTRNLPRHDPERWNLYVEYNRQDVVTERAIRKRLQKFPVIPSEHDLWIIDQHINDRGVGVDTVLAENAVAIDQIVKARLLDAAKELTGLDNPKSAAQLKSWIEEVSGFEVESLNKKMIGDVRSGTDNEEVHAMLDIRQGLAKTSTEKYNAMLRTVCPDGRIRGLTQFCGAARTGRWAGRLVQMQNLPQNKMPDSELDAARRLVREGDLETLEMLFDDTAGTLSQLIRTAFIPKPGCRFIVADFSAIEARVLAWLADEEWRMDVFNTHGKIYEASAEQMFHLPKGSVKKGDPMRQKGKIAELALGYGGSVGAMKSMGALAMGLEESELKPIVNSWRAANKSITKFWWDTDAAVRRCITTQAPVDLPHGMRLRKQGPLMRLRLPNGRELSYVKPRVDGDDNITYEGTIQSSGGWGRIESYGPKFVENIVQATARDCLAEAMFRLEAAGFPIVFHVHDEVICEVPVGVSSAEELGALMSQPISWAPNLPLRADAYECEYYRKD
;
A
#
# COMPACT_ATOMS: atom_id res chain seq x y z
N MET A 1 31.48 -13.13 -3.29
CA MET A 1 30.84 -12.32 -4.34
C MET A 1 31.35 -10.90 -4.16
N LYS A 2 31.86 -10.29 -5.22
CA LYS A 2 32.30 -8.88 -5.24
C LYS A 2 31.07 -7.98 -5.11
N THR A 3 31.19 -6.85 -4.42
CA THR A 3 30.06 -5.93 -4.21
C THR A 3 30.35 -4.58 -4.83
N LEU A 4 29.31 -3.95 -5.41
CA LEU A 4 29.33 -2.60 -5.95
C LEU A 4 28.21 -1.80 -5.30
N ALA A 5 28.57 -0.95 -4.34
CA ALA A 5 27.62 0.00 -3.73
C ALA A 5 27.43 1.18 -4.67
N ILE A 6 26.19 1.60 -4.89
CA ILE A 6 25.81 2.64 -5.86
C ILE A 6 24.83 3.60 -5.22
N ASP A 7 24.98 4.88 -5.52
CA ASP A 7 23.99 5.95 -5.29
C ASP A 7 24.07 6.93 -6.47
N ILE A 8 22.92 7.35 -7.00
CA ILE A 8 22.86 8.25 -8.14
C ILE A 8 22.03 9.50 -7.85
N GLU A 9 22.51 10.62 -8.39
CA GLU A 9 21.71 11.84 -8.43
C GLU A 9 21.25 12.09 -9.87
N THR A 10 19.99 12.46 -10.04
CA THR A 10 19.35 12.51 -11.36
C THR A 10 18.57 13.80 -11.56
N TYR A 11 18.22 14.10 -12.80
CA TYR A 11 17.31 15.18 -13.18
C TYR A 11 16.24 14.66 -14.13
N SER A 12 15.03 15.18 -14.00
CA SER A 12 13.95 15.07 -14.99
C SER A 12 12.95 16.22 -14.77
N SER A 13 12.30 16.67 -15.85
CA SER A 13 11.16 17.61 -15.74
C SER A 13 9.91 16.96 -15.16
N VAL A 14 9.83 15.63 -15.21
CA VAL A 14 8.75 14.84 -14.61
C VAL A 14 8.94 14.73 -13.10
N SER A 15 7.88 14.97 -12.33
CA SER A 15 7.96 14.90 -10.86
C SER A 15 8.04 13.45 -10.37
N LEU A 16 9.16 13.05 -9.78
CA LEU A 16 9.36 11.73 -9.17
C LEU A 16 8.27 11.38 -8.15
N GLN A 17 7.87 12.33 -7.30
CA GLN A 17 6.85 12.08 -6.27
C GLN A 17 5.46 11.82 -6.84
N LYS A 18 5.11 12.48 -7.95
CA LYS A 18 3.76 12.40 -8.54
C LYS A 18 3.63 11.29 -9.58
N ALA A 19 4.68 11.05 -10.36
CA ALA A 19 4.68 10.17 -11.52
C ALA A 19 5.37 8.81 -11.27
N GLY A 20 6.21 8.73 -10.22
CA GLY A 20 6.99 7.52 -9.94
C GLY A 20 8.26 7.41 -10.78
N VAL A 21 9.15 6.49 -10.39
CA VAL A 21 10.49 6.39 -10.98
C VAL A 21 10.47 5.98 -12.46
N TYR A 22 9.52 5.16 -12.87
CA TYR A 22 9.46 4.67 -14.26
C TYR A 22 9.09 5.78 -15.24
N ALA A 23 8.02 6.54 -14.97
CA ALA A 23 7.65 7.69 -15.79
C ALA A 23 8.68 8.83 -15.69
N TYR A 24 9.31 9.02 -14.52
CA TYR A 24 10.40 9.96 -14.31
C TYR A 24 11.62 9.63 -15.19
N ALA A 25 12.06 8.37 -15.19
CA ALA A 25 13.21 7.91 -15.97
C ALA A 25 12.93 7.77 -17.48
N ALA A 26 11.65 7.65 -17.87
CA ALA A 26 11.22 7.61 -19.28
C ALA A 26 11.09 9.01 -19.91
N SER A 27 11.27 10.08 -19.15
CA SER A 27 11.23 11.45 -19.68
C SER A 27 12.37 11.69 -20.68
N PRO A 28 12.12 12.39 -21.82
CA PRO A 28 13.16 12.68 -22.80
C PRO A 28 14.33 13.52 -22.26
N ASP A 29 14.13 14.25 -21.18
CA ASP A 29 15.14 15.07 -20.53
C ASP A 29 15.72 14.44 -19.24
N PHE A 30 15.46 13.14 -19.03
CA PHE A 30 16.06 12.40 -17.94
C PHE A 30 17.58 12.32 -18.08
N GLU A 31 18.29 12.63 -17.01
CA GLU A 31 19.76 12.55 -16.96
C GLU A 31 20.22 12.00 -15.60
N ILE A 32 21.28 11.21 -15.60
CA ILE A 32 22.08 10.92 -14.41
C ILE A 32 23.12 12.05 -14.26
N LEU A 33 23.06 12.78 -13.16
CA LEU A 33 23.94 13.91 -12.87
C LEU A 33 25.25 13.46 -12.22
N LEU A 34 25.14 12.61 -11.19
CA LEU A 34 26.24 12.08 -10.40
C LEU A 34 26.05 10.57 -10.25
N PHE A 35 27.15 9.84 -10.32
CA PHE A 35 27.21 8.39 -10.06
C PHE A 35 28.25 8.12 -8.99
N GLY A 36 27.79 7.99 -7.74
CA GLY A 36 28.61 7.60 -6.60
C GLY A 36 28.71 6.09 -6.51
N TYR A 37 29.93 5.56 -6.29
CA TYR A 37 30.13 4.13 -6.18
C TYR A 37 31.30 3.75 -5.29
N ALA A 38 31.27 2.51 -4.82
CA ALA A 38 32.41 1.91 -4.14
C ALA A 38 32.45 0.40 -4.36
N TRP A 39 33.63 -0.10 -4.67
CA TRP A 39 33.92 -1.53 -4.72
C TRP A 39 34.18 -2.06 -3.31
N ASP A 40 33.51 -3.14 -2.91
CA ASP A 40 33.74 -3.85 -1.64
C ASP A 40 33.96 -2.89 -0.43
N GLY A 41 35.13 -2.97 0.21
CA GLY A 41 35.56 -2.08 1.29
C GLY A 41 36.34 -0.84 0.87
N GLY A 42 36.48 -0.61 -0.45
CA GLY A 42 37.30 0.46 -1.04
C GLY A 42 36.77 1.88 -0.81
N PRO A 43 37.49 2.90 -1.31
CA PRO A 43 37.07 4.29 -1.23
C PRO A 43 35.80 4.51 -2.06
N VAL A 44 35.07 5.56 -1.70
CA VAL A 44 33.91 6.01 -2.51
C VAL A 44 34.42 7.00 -3.56
N GLU A 45 34.07 6.74 -4.80
CA GLU A 45 34.33 7.60 -5.94
C GLU A 45 33.02 8.17 -6.49
N VAL A 46 33.08 9.34 -7.12
CA VAL A 46 31.92 9.98 -7.76
C VAL A 46 32.31 10.38 -9.18
N ILE A 47 31.49 9.96 -10.13
CA ILE A 47 31.61 10.36 -11.55
C ILE A 47 30.64 11.51 -11.77
N ASP A 48 31.15 12.66 -12.16
CA ASP A 48 30.40 13.86 -12.46
C ASP A 48 29.96 13.88 -13.94
N MET A 49 28.85 13.20 -14.20
CA MET A 49 28.31 13.06 -15.56
C MET A 49 27.74 14.37 -16.09
N ALA A 50 27.20 15.23 -15.21
CA ALA A 50 26.69 16.55 -15.60
C ALA A 50 27.77 17.50 -16.12
N GLN A 51 29.05 17.24 -15.80
CA GLN A 51 30.21 17.96 -16.32
C GLN A 51 30.98 17.19 -17.40
N GLY A 52 30.36 16.16 -17.99
CA GLY A 52 30.84 15.45 -19.17
C GLY A 52 31.73 14.22 -18.90
N GLN A 53 31.90 13.81 -17.63
CA GLN A 53 32.51 12.53 -17.36
C GLN A 53 31.59 11.39 -17.83
N LYS A 54 32.18 10.31 -18.31
CA LYS A 54 31.42 9.15 -18.79
C LYS A 54 31.55 8.00 -17.83
N LEU A 55 30.50 7.20 -17.70
CA LEU A 55 30.54 5.96 -16.95
C LEU A 55 31.56 4.99 -17.60
N PRO A 56 32.63 4.58 -16.90
CA PRO A 56 33.64 3.66 -17.42
C PRO A 56 33.02 2.33 -17.85
N GLN A 57 33.63 1.70 -18.89
CA GLN A 57 33.12 0.43 -19.42
C GLN A 57 33.08 -0.67 -18.35
N GLU A 58 34.09 -0.72 -17.47
CA GLU A 58 34.11 -1.67 -16.34
C GLU A 58 32.84 -1.56 -15.45
N LEU A 59 32.38 -0.35 -15.17
CA LEU A 59 31.14 -0.14 -14.37
C LEU A 59 29.88 -0.49 -15.16
N GLN A 60 29.87 -0.18 -16.49
CA GLN A 60 28.75 -0.58 -17.34
C GLN A 60 28.62 -2.10 -17.40
N ASP A 61 29.73 -2.82 -17.56
CA ASP A 61 29.75 -4.29 -17.58
C ASP A 61 29.34 -4.87 -16.21
N ALA A 62 29.81 -4.28 -15.12
CA ALA A 62 29.49 -4.68 -13.76
C ALA A 62 27.99 -4.60 -13.45
N LEU A 63 27.23 -3.69 -14.08
CA LEU A 63 25.78 -3.60 -13.91
C LEU A 63 25.04 -4.88 -14.36
N TYR A 64 25.65 -5.67 -15.23
CA TYR A 64 25.08 -6.89 -15.81
C TYR A 64 25.84 -8.18 -15.44
N ASP A 65 26.94 -8.06 -14.70
CA ASP A 65 27.72 -9.21 -14.26
C ASP A 65 27.04 -9.90 -13.07
N PRO A 66 26.63 -11.18 -13.20
CA PRO A 66 25.98 -11.93 -12.12
C PRO A 66 26.90 -12.23 -10.92
N GLU A 67 28.24 -12.16 -11.11
CA GLU A 67 29.21 -12.36 -10.03
C GLU A 67 29.40 -11.10 -9.15
N ILE A 68 28.77 -9.99 -9.51
CA ILE A 68 28.84 -8.71 -8.80
C ILE A 68 27.48 -8.37 -8.22
N LEU A 69 27.40 -8.30 -6.88
CA LEU A 69 26.19 -7.84 -6.19
C LEU A 69 26.16 -6.32 -6.14
N LYS A 70 25.18 -5.71 -6.79
CA LYS A 70 24.90 -4.27 -6.69
C LYS A 70 24.10 -3.97 -5.44
N THR A 71 24.48 -2.94 -4.68
CA THR A 71 23.76 -2.52 -3.48
C THR A 71 23.45 -1.03 -3.52
N ALA A 72 22.26 -0.67 -3.02
CA ALA A 72 21.82 0.72 -2.88
C ALA A 72 20.83 0.83 -1.73
N PHE A 73 20.61 2.05 -1.23
CA PHE A 73 19.61 2.23 -0.16
C PHE A 73 18.19 2.03 -0.68
N ASN A 74 17.88 2.47 -1.88
CA ASN A 74 16.58 2.26 -2.52
C ASN A 74 16.79 1.65 -3.92
N ALA A 75 17.35 0.44 -3.96
CA ALA A 75 17.84 -0.21 -5.16
C ALA A 75 16.86 -0.23 -6.36
N SER A 76 15.55 -0.19 -6.10
CA SER A 76 14.54 -0.05 -7.17
C SER A 76 14.69 1.26 -7.95
N PHE A 77 15.13 2.33 -7.30
CA PHE A 77 15.35 3.63 -7.95
C PHE A 77 16.59 3.59 -8.84
N GLU A 78 17.73 3.18 -8.29
CA GLU A 78 19.00 3.07 -9.04
C GLU A 78 18.84 2.11 -10.21
N ARG A 79 18.26 0.93 -9.97
CA ARG A 79 18.03 -0.09 -10.99
C ARG A 79 17.17 0.44 -12.15
N THR A 80 16.06 1.12 -11.86
CA THR A 80 15.17 1.65 -12.90
C THR A 80 15.83 2.80 -13.68
N CYS A 81 16.47 3.73 -12.99
CA CYS A 81 17.17 4.86 -13.64
C CYS A 81 18.35 4.39 -14.50
N LEU A 82 19.15 3.44 -13.99
CA LEU A 82 20.25 2.87 -14.74
C LEU A 82 19.76 2.05 -15.94
N SER A 83 18.66 1.30 -15.80
CA SER A 83 18.04 0.59 -16.92
C SER A 83 17.60 1.55 -18.05
N ALA A 84 16.99 2.69 -17.68
CA ALA A 84 16.61 3.72 -18.66
C ALA A 84 17.83 4.36 -19.32
N PHE A 85 18.85 4.71 -18.54
CA PHE A 85 20.10 5.30 -19.05
C PHE A 85 20.86 4.36 -19.99
N MET A 86 20.93 3.07 -19.65
CA MET A 86 21.62 2.05 -20.45
C MET A 86 20.79 1.53 -21.64
N GLY A 87 19.47 1.87 -21.71
CA GLY A 87 18.54 1.32 -22.70
C GLY A 87 18.32 -0.19 -22.58
N ARG A 88 18.71 -0.79 -21.45
CA ARG A 88 18.59 -2.22 -21.16
C ARG A 88 18.29 -2.44 -19.67
N VAL A 89 17.31 -3.31 -19.39
CA VAL A 89 16.94 -3.63 -18.01
C VAL A 89 18.11 -4.28 -17.26
N THR A 90 18.45 -3.73 -16.09
CA THR A 90 19.42 -4.34 -15.17
C THR A 90 18.71 -5.46 -14.38
N PRO A 91 19.28 -6.69 -14.35
CA PRO A 91 18.65 -7.85 -13.70
C PRO A 91 18.44 -7.65 -12.22
N ALA A 92 17.21 -7.92 -11.71
CA ALA A 92 16.85 -7.68 -10.32
C ALA A 92 17.58 -8.62 -9.34
N ASP A 93 17.86 -9.84 -9.75
CA ASP A 93 18.56 -10.88 -8.97
C ASP A 93 20.01 -10.52 -8.61
N GLN A 94 20.58 -9.53 -9.30
CA GLN A 94 21.93 -9.01 -9.05
C GLN A 94 21.95 -7.82 -8.09
N TRP A 95 20.81 -7.44 -7.52
CA TRP A 95 20.68 -6.29 -6.63
C TRP A 95 20.26 -6.67 -5.22
N SER A 96 20.69 -5.90 -4.24
CA SER A 96 20.21 -6.00 -2.86
C SER A 96 19.91 -4.61 -2.29
N CYS A 97 18.69 -4.44 -1.78
CA CYS A 97 18.18 -3.15 -1.31
C CYS A 97 18.35 -2.99 0.21
N THR A 98 19.18 -2.04 0.64
CA THR A 98 19.42 -1.77 2.06
C THR A 98 18.18 -1.18 2.75
N ALA A 99 17.33 -0.43 2.04
CA ALA A 99 16.05 0.04 2.59
C ALA A 99 15.07 -1.11 2.85
N VAL A 100 15.06 -2.16 2.04
CA VAL A 100 14.27 -3.37 2.30
C VAL A 100 14.78 -4.06 3.58
N MET A 101 16.08 -4.27 3.71
CA MET A 101 16.66 -4.83 4.94
C MET A 101 16.28 -4.02 6.19
N ALA A 102 16.27 -2.68 6.08
CA ALA A 102 15.87 -1.82 7.20
C ALA A 102 14.38 -2.01 7.55
N ARG A 103 13.47 -2.06 6.56
CA ARG A 103 12.04 -2.27 6.78
C ARG A 103 11.72 -3.63 7.39
N GLU A 104 12.41 -4.68 6.99
CA GLU A 104 12.27 -6.03 7.57
C GLU A 104 12.67 -6.07 9.05
N LEU A 105 13.55 -5.16 9.47
CA LEU A 105 13.92 -4.98 10.86
C LEU A 105 13.05 -3.95 11.61
N GLY A 106 11.94 -3.50 10.98
CA GLY A 106 11.02 -2.52 11.59
C GLY A 106 11.60 -1.11 11.71
N LEU A 107 12.69 -0.79 11.02
CA LEU A 107 13.36 0.50 11.01
C LEU A 107 12.66 1.50 10.07
N PRO A 108 12.98 2.81 10.15
CA PRO A 108 12.44 3.83 9.26
C PRO A 108 12.71 3.57 7.77
N GLY A 109 11.98 4.25 6.90
CA GLY A 109 12.09 4.08 5.44
C GLY A 109 13.12 4.96 4.75
N SER A 110 13.78 5.91 5.42
CA SER A 110 14.76 6.82 4.80
C SER A 110 16.18 6.58 5.32
N LEU A 111 17.17 6.80 4.46
CA LEU A 111 18.59 6.65 4.76
C LEU A 111 18.99 7.48 6.01
N GLU A 112 18.58 8.75 6.07
CA GLU A 112 18.80 9.68 7.18
C GLU A 112 18.25 9.10 8.50
N ALA A 113 16.96 8.75 8.53
CA ALA A 113 16.30 8.29 9.73
C ALA A 113 16.81 6.92 10.21
N VAL A 114 17.17 6.01 9.30
CA VAL A 114 17.80 4.74 9.68
C VAL A 114 19.16 5.00 10.34
N GLY A 115 19.99 5.84 9.74
CA GLY A 115 21.30 6.21 10.32
C GLY A 115 21.20 6.77 11.73
N GLU A 116 20.23 7.66 11.98
CA GLU A 116 19.95 8.24 13.29
C GLU A 116 19.48 7.18 14.31
N VAL A 117 18.48 6.37 13.95
CA VAL A 117 17.88 5.35 14.84
C VAL A 117 18.86 4.28 15.25
N ILE A 118 19.76 3.85 14.35
CA ILE A 118 20.81 2.87 14.68
C ILE A 118 22.06 3.51 15.30
N GLY A 119 22.09 4.84 15.46
CA GLY A 119 23.17 5.58 16.08
C GLY A 119 24.48 5.50 15.30
N LEU A 120 24.47 5.85 14.01
CA LEU A 120 25.71 6.02 13.25
C LEU A 120 26.50 7.23 13.78
N PRO A 121 27.85 7.18 13.79
CA PRO A 121 28.69 8.36 14.01
C PRO A 121 28.38 9.49 13.00
N GLU A 122 28.58 10.75 13.37
CA GLU A 122 28.25 11.91 12.53
C GLU A 122 28.95 11.87 11.16
N ASP A 123 30.19 11.45 11.11
CA ASP A 123 30.98 11.27 9.87
C ASP A 123 30.40 10.22 8.91
N LYS A 124 29.43 9.42 9.37
CA LYS A 124 28.75 8.38 8.61
C LYS A 124 27.24 8.60 8.49
N GLN A 125 26.75 9.75 8.94
CA GLN A 125 25.35 10.12 8.76
C GLN A 125 25.17 10.89 7.45
N LYS A 126 23.92 10.83 6.93
CA LYS A 126 23.50 11.61 5.76
C LYS A 126 23.58 13.10 6.02
N SER A 127 24.08 13.87 5.05
CA SER A 127 24.14 15.33 5.15
C SER A 127 22.75 15.96 5.17
N LYS A 128 22.50 16.86 6.14
CA LYS A 128 21.22 17.58 6.29
C LYS A 128 20.98 18.62 5.18
N THR A 129 22.02 19.04 4.46
CA THR A 129 21.91 20.01 3.36
C THR A 129 21.37 19.41 2.06
N GLY A 130 21.31 18.08 1.94
CA GLY A 130 20.99 17.37 0.71
C GLY A 130 19.64 17.72 0.10
N LYS A 131 18.59 17.89 0.93
CA LYS A 131 17.25 18.27 0.40
C LYS A 131 17.25 19.58 -0.37
N ALA A 132 18.07 20.56 0.05
CA ALA A 132 18.20 21.84 -0.64
C ALA A 132 18.99 21.70 -1.96
N LEU A 133 20.00 20.84 -1.99
CA LEU A 133 20.81 20.55 -3.18
C LEU A 133 20.02 19.80 -4.23
N ILE A 134 19.29 18.74 -3.84
CA ILE A 134 18.36 18.00 -4.71
C ILE A 134 17.33 18.96 -5.31
N ARG A 135 16.71 19.81 -4.48
CA ARG A 135 15.73 20.79 -4.96
C ARG A 135 16.33 21.77 -5.95
N TYR A 136 17.60 22.10 -5.81
CA TYR A 136 18.28 23.07 -6.68
C TYR A 136 18.70 22.46 -8.01
N PHE A 137 19.28 21.25 -8.03
CA PHE A 137 19.86 20.64 -9.25
C PHE A 137 18.98 19.59 -9.91
N SER A 138 18.20 18.83 -9.13
CA SER A 138 17.43 17.69 -9.62
C SER A 138 15.97 17.98 -9.94
N ILE A 139 15.50 19.19 -9.65
CA ILE A 139 14.09 19.59 -9.86
C ILE A 139 14.06 20.87 -10.72
N PRO A 140 13.11 20.98 -11.68
CA PRO A 140 12.90 22.22 -12.44
C PRO A 140 12.69 23.43 -11.53
N CYS A 141 13.27 24.57 -11.89
CA CYS A 141 13.05 25.83 -11.21
C CYS A 141 12.12 26.75 -12.02
N LYS A 142 11.45 27.68 -11.32
CA LYS A 142 10.65 28.70 -12.01
C LYS A 142 11.55 29.71 -12.75
N ALA A 143 11.19 30.00 -13.99
CA ALA A 143 11.82 31.08 -14.72
C ALA A 143 11.51 32.44 -14.03
N THR A 144 12.55 33.21 -13.70
CA THR A 144 12.45 34.51 -13.06
C THR A 144 13.45 35.48 -13.69
N LYS A 145 13.27 36.76 -13.52
CA LYS A 145 14.26 37.76 -13.96
C LYS A 145 15.60 37.57 -13.26
N VAL A 146 15.58 37.19 -11.98
CA VAL A 146 16.79 36.99 -11.15
C VAL A 146 17.64 35.82 -11.64
N ASN A 147 17.00 34.75 -12.10
CA ASN A 147 17.73 33.59 -12.61
C ASN A 147 17.96 33.59 -14.13
N GLY A 148 17.72 34.73 -14.80
CA GLY A 148 17.90 34.86 -16.24
C GLY A 148 16.88 34.08 -17.09
N GLY A 149 15.69 33.78 -16.55
CA GLY A 149 14.62 33.09 -17.26
C GLY A 149 14.81 31.55 -17.36
N ARG A 150 15.81 30.96 -16.67
CA ARG A 150 16.07 29.53 -16.75
C ARG A 150 15.05 28.70 -15.97
N THR A 151 14.80 27.50 -16.48
CA THR A 151 13.91 26.51 -15.85
C THR A 151 14.67 25.35 -15.19
N ARG A 152 16.01 25.35 -15.31
CA ARG A 152 16.92 24.34 -14.75
C ARG A 152 18.21 24.96 -14.24
N ASN A 153 18.72 24.50 -13.12
CA ASN A 153 20.04 24.85 -12.63
C ASN A 153 21.07 23.79 -13.06
N LEU A 154 22.20 24.26 -13.57
CA LEU A 154 23.34 23.43 -14.03
C LEU A 154 24.55 23.69 -13.12
N PRO A 155 25.57 22.84 -13.09
CA PRO A 155 26.78 23.00 -12.25
C PRO A 155 27.40 24.41 -12.36
N ARG A 156 27.49 24.96 -13.58
CA ARG A 156 28.05 26.29 -13.84
C ARG A 156 27.28 27.47 -13.23
N HIS A 157 26.03 27.28 -12.82
CA HIS A 157 25.22 28.34 -12.22
C HIS A 157 25.51 28.57 -10.74
N ASP A 158 26.08 27.56 -10.07
CA ASP A 158 26.49 27.59 -8.66
C ASP A 158 27.54 26.49 -8.41
N PRO A 159 28.80 26.70 -8.76
CA PRO A 159 29.86 25.70 -8.63
C PRO A 159 30.12 25.28 -7.17
N GLU A 160 29.93 26.20 -6.21
CA GLU A 160 30.14 25.88 -4.79
C GLU A 160 29.07 24.91 -4.29
N ARG A 161 27.80 25.16 -4.59
CA ARG A 161 26.73 24.20 -4.28
C ARG A 161 26.87 22.89 -5.04
N TRP A 162 27.41 22.94 -6.26
CA TRP A 162 27.66 21.72 -7.02
C TRP A 162 28.71 20.83 -6.35
N ASN A 163 29.81 21.40 -5.88
CA ASN A 163 30.82 20.67 -5.14
C ASN A 163 30.23 20.03 -3.85
N LEU A 164 29.36 20.76 -3.14
CA LEU A 164 28.63 20.20 -2.00
C LEU A 164 27.70 19.05 -2.42
N TYR A 165 27.13 19.10 -3.62
CA TYR A 165 26.26 18.05 -4.14
C TYR A 165 27.04 16.78 -4.51
N VAL A 166 28.24 16.93 -5.05
CA VAL A 166 29.18 15.81 -5.27
C VAL A 166 29.55 15.13 -3.95
N GLU A 167 29.88 15.92 -2.93
CA GLU A 167 30.18 15.38 -1.59
C GLU A 167 28.96 14.75 -0.91
N TYR A 168 27.77 15.30 -1.15
CA TYR A 168 26.52 14.73 -0.67
C TYR A 168 26.27 13.32 -1.27
N ASN A 169 26.40 13.14 -2.58
CA ASN A 169 26.29 11.82 -3.25
C ASN A 169 27.35 10.85 -2.71
N ARG A 170 28.61 11.30 -2.53
CA ARG A 170 29.66 10.49 -1.87
C ARG A 170 29.24 10.01 -0.50
N GLN A 171 28.69 10.93 0.31
CA GLN A 171 28.28 10.63 1.70
C GLN A 171 27.11 9.65 1.74
N ASP A 172 26.17 9.68 0.78
CA ASP A 172 25.05 8.74 0.73
C ASP A 172 25.54 7.31 0.52
N VAL A 173 26.55 7.07 -0.32
CA VAL A 173 27.21 5.75 -0.46
C VAL A 173 27.91 5.33 0.86
N VAL A 174 28.62 6.25 1.53
CA VAL A 174 29.27 5.96 2.83
C VAL A 174 28.23 5.56 3.87
N THR A 175 27.14 6.29 3.94
CA THR A 175 26.04 6.06 4.89
C THR A 175 25.33 4.72 4.61
N GLU A 176 24.98 4.45 3.34
CA GLU A 176 24.37 3.17 2.94
C GLU A 176 25.22 1.98 3.37
N ARG A 177 26.50 1.98 3.04
CA ARG A 177 27.43 0.90 3.38
C ARG A 177 27.56 0.71 4.90
N ALA A 178 27.58 1.79 5.66
CA ALA A 178 27.65 1.74 7.13
C ALA A 178 26.37 1.13 7.73
N ILE A 179 25.20 1.51 7.20
CA ILE A 179 23.91 0.92 7.58
C ILE A 179 23.91 -0.57 7.23
N ARG A 180 24.15 -0.91 5.97
CA ARG A 180 24.16 -2.30 5.47
C ARG A 180 25.04 -3.20 6.34
N LYS A 181 26.25 -2.79 6.65
CA LYS A 181 27.17 -3.53 7.53
C LYS A 181 26.59 -3.84 8.92
N ARG A 182 25.76 -2.94 9.46
CA ARG A 182 25.07 -3.18 10.74
C ARG A 182 23.88 -4.11 10.57
N LEU A 183 23.08 -3.93 9.52
CA LEU A 183 21.87 -4.72 9.27
C LEU A 183 22.18 -6.18 8.91
N GLN A 184 23.30 -6.45 8.23
CA GLN A 184 23.76 -7.80 7.90
C GLN A 184 23.97 -8.72 9.12
N LYS A 185 24.07 -8.16 10.35
CA LYS A 185 24.10 -8.93 11.59
C LYS A 185 22.75 -9.56 11.97
N PHE A 186 21.69 -9.17 11.27
CA PHE A 186 20.31 -9.62 11.48
C PHE A 186 19.77 -10.20 10.17
N PRO A 187 20.27 -11.35 9.73
CA PRO A 187 19.89 -11.90 8.43
C PRO A 187 18.40 -12.23 8.39
N VAL A 188 17.82 -12.03 7.21
CA VAL A 188 16.47 -12.47 6.85
C VAL A 188 16.54 -13.77 6.06
N ILE A 189 15.41 -14.46 5.93
CA ILE A 189 15.37 -15.71 5.15
C ILE A 189 15.58 -15.43 3.66
N PRO A 190 16.27 -16.29 2.92
CA PRO A 190 16.57 -16.08 1.49
C PRO A 190 15.32 -15.84 0.64
N SER A 191 14.22 -16.52 0.91
CA SER A 191 12.96 -16.38 0.17
C SER A 191 12.38 -14.95 0.19
N GLU A 192 12.73 -14.11 1.17
CA GLU A 192 12.32 -12.70 1.15
C GLU A 192 13.06 -11.91 0.05
N HIS A 193 14.32 -12.23 -0.20
CA HIS A 193 15.05 -11.65 -1.33
C HIS A 193 14.49 -12.14 -2.67
N ASP A 194 14.20 -13.44 -2.79
CA ASP A 194 13.60 -14.01 -4.01
C ASP A 194 12.21 -13.37 -4.27
N LEU A 195 11.44 -13.15 -3.23
CA LEU A 195 10.15 -12.45 -3.33
C LEU A 195 10.30 -10.97 -3.70
N TRP A 196 11.35 -10.30 -3.22
CA TRP A 196 11.66 -8.95 -3.67
C TRP A 196 12.02 -8.91 -5.17
N ILE A 197 12.71 -9.92 -5.69
CA ILE A 197 12.98 -10.05 -7.13
C ILE A 197 11.67 -10.18 -7.92
N ILE A 198 10.73 -11.01 -7.46
CA ILE A 198 9.39 -11.11 -8.06
C ILE A 198 8.66 -9.76 -8.02
N ASP A 199 8.69 -9.05 -6.89
CA ASP A 199 8.12 -7.70 -6.78
C ASP A 199 8.72 -6.72 -7.80
N GLN A 200 10.05 -6.79 -8.03
CA GLN A 200 10.70 -5.98 -9.06
C GLN A 200 10.18 -6.35 -10.47
N HIS A 201 10.03 -7.64 -10.78
CA HIS A 201 9.49 -8.08 -12.07
C HIS A 201 8.04 -7.64 -12.27
N ILE A 202 7.20 -7.69 -11.22
CA ILE A 202 5.82 -7.19 -11.26
C ILE A 202 5.80 -5.67 -11.53
N ASN A 203 6.62 -4.92 -10.79
CA ASN A 203 6.72 -3.47 -10.97
C ASN A 203 7.29 -3.09 -12.37
N ASP A 204 8.25 -3.86 -12.91
CA ASP A 204 8.79 -3.65 -14.26
C ASP A 204 7.77 -3.96 -15.36
N ARG A 205 6.98 -5.01 -15.17
CA ARG A 205 5.89 -5.39 -16.07
C ARG A 205 4.81 -4.31 -16.10
N GLY A 206 4.37 -3.88 -14.91
CA GLY A 206 3.27 -2.94 -14.73
C GLY A 206 1.96 -3.42 -15.36
N VAL A 207 0.99 -2.54 -15.49
CA VAL A 207 -0.34 -2.83 -16.03
C VAL A 207 -0.78 -1.78 -17.04
N GLY A 208 -1.48 -2.19 -18.10
CA GLY A 208 -2.04 -1.28 -19.10
C GLY A 208 -3.14 -0.38 -18.54
N VAL A 209 -3.25 0.82 -19.08
CA VAL A 209 -4.29 1.79 -18.72
C VAL A 209 -5.01 2.29 -19.97
N ASP A 210 -6.33 2.30 -19.90
CA ASP A 210 -7.21 2.94 -20.89
C ASP A 210 -7.14 4.47 -20.68
N THR A 211 -6.17 5.11 -21.31
CA THR A 211 -5.95 6.55 -21.18
C THR A 211 -7.11 7.35 -21.75
N VAL A 212 -7.80 6.85 -22.78
CA VAL A 212 -8.98 7.50 -23.36
C VAL A 212 -10.12 7.57 -22.34
N LEU A 213 -10.39 6.45 -21.64
CA LEU A 213 -11.34 6.44 -20.52
C LEU A 213 -10.94 7.42 -19.43
N ALA A 214 -9.66 7.44 -19.05
CA ALA A 214 -9.16 8.29 -17.97
C ALA A 214 -9.25 9.78 -18.33
N GLU A 215 -8.86 10.17 -19.54
CA GLU A 215 -8.92 11.54 -20.04
C GLU A 215 -10.37 12.05 -20.12
N ASN A 216 -11.26 11.27 -20.70
CA ASN A 216 -12.67 11.63 -20.80
C ASN A 216 -13.37 11.68 -19.44
N ALA A 217 -13.03 10.75 -18.52
CA ALA A 217 -13.55 10.80 -17.16
C ALA A 217 -13.12 12.08 -16.42
N VAL A 218 -11.89 12.55 -16.62
CA VAL A 218 -11.42 13.84 -16.08
C VAL A 218 -12.15 15.01 -16.71
N ALA A 219 -12.34 15.01 -18.04
CA ALA A 219 -13.05 16.06 -18.75
C ALA A 219 -14.52 16.17 -18.31
N ILE A 220 -15.22 15.04 -18.23
CA ILE A 220 -16.60 14.95 -17.74
C ILE A 220 -16.69 15.47 -16.28
N ASP A 221 -15.81 15.02 -15.39
CA ASP A 221 -15.78 15.47 -13.98
C ASP A 221 -15.59 16.99 -13.88
N GLN A 222 -14.74 17.58 -14.72
CA GLN A 222 -14.53 19.03 -14.76
C GLN A 222 -15.77 19.79 -15.20
N ILE A 223 -16.49 19.30 -16.21
CA ILE A 223 -17.75 19.91 -16.70
C ILE A 223 -18.81 19.85 -15.59
N VAL A 224 -19.00 18.68 -14.99
CA VAL A 224 -19.99 18.48 -13.92
C VAL A 224 -19.67 19.34 -12.70
N LYS A 225 -18.42 19.39 -12.27
CA LYS A 225 -17.98 20.25 -11.14
C LYS A 225 -18.13 21.74 -11.43
N ALA A 226 -17.91 22.17 -12.67
CA ALA A 226 -18.16 23.57 -13.05
C ALA A 226 -19.63 23.91 -12.93
N ARG A 227 -20.54 23.09 -13.48
CA ARG A 227 -22.01 23.27 -13.36
C ARG A 227 -22.46 23.27 -11.88
N LEU A 228 -21.95 22.33 -11.06
CA LEU A 228 -22.28 22.29 -9.63
C LEU A 228 -21.78 23.54 -8.88
N LEU A 229 -20.62 24.08 -9.25
CA LEU A 229 -20.11 25.29 -8.64
C LEU A 229 -20.93 26.52 -9.01
N ASP A 230 -21.36 26.62 -10.25
CA ASP A 230 -22.22 27.72 -10.71
C ASP A 230 -23.61 27.64 -10.03
N ALA A 231 -24.22 26.45 -9.93
CA ALA A 231 -25.45 26.22 -9.18
C ALA A 231 -25.28 26.57 -7.68
N ALA A 232 -24.14 26.23 -7.06
CA ALA A 232 -23.85 26.59 -5.69
C ALA A 232 -23.77 28.12 -5.48
N LYS A 233 -23.17 28.86 -6.42
CA LYS A 233 -23.10 30.33 -6.37
C LYS A 233 -24.48 30.97 -6.55
N GLU A 234 -25.26 30.46 -7.48
CA GLU A 234 -26.63 30.94 -7.73
C GLU A 234 -27.52 30.72 -6.50
N LEU A 235 -27.45 29.53 -5.90
CA LEU A 235 -28.26 29.16 -4.72
C LEU A 235 -27.86 29.95 -3.46
N THR A 236 -26.55 30.16 -3.24
CA THR A 236 -26.05 30.71 -1.98
C THR A 236 -25.69 32.20 -2.04
N GLY A 237 -25.47 32.75 -3.22
CA GLY A 237 -24.93 34.12 -3.41
C GLY A 237 -23.46 34.27 -2.97
N LEU A 238 -22.78 33.18 -2.59
CA LEU A 238 -21.41 33.22 -2.10
C LEU A 238 -20.38 33.30 -3.25
N ASP A 239 -19.35 34.13 -3.09
CA ASP A 239 -18.22 34.18 -4.05
C ASP A 239 -17.47 32.86 -4.11
N ASN A 240 -17.31 32.19 -2.97
CA ASN A 240 -16.62 30.91 -2.86
C ASN A 240 -17.40 29.87 -2.04
N PRO A 241 -18.40 29.22 -2.62
CA PRO A 241 -19.18 28.17 -1.93
C PRO A 241 -18.35 26.93 -1.54
N LYS A 242 -17.11 26.78 -2.03
CA LYS A 242 -16.17 25.74 -1.56
C LYS A 242 -15.54 26.05 -0.21
N SER A 243 -15.56 27.30 0.24
CA SER A 243 -15.07 27.67 1.57
C SER A 243 -15.97 27.11 2.66
N ALA A 244 -15.43 26.21 3.48
CA ALA A 244 -16.18 25.63 4.57
C ALA A 244 -16.69 26.68 5.57
N ALA A 245 -15.92 27.77 5.78
CA ALA A 245 -16.32 28.85 6.67
C ALA A 245 -17.51 29.66 6.11
N GLN A 246 -17.44 30.07 4.83
CA GLN A 246 -18.53 30.83 4.21
C GLN A 246 -19.81 29.99 4.11
N LEU A 247 -19.67 28.71 3.72
CA LEU A 247 -20.82 27.82 3.62
C LEU A 247 -21.46 27.52 4.98
N LYS A 248 -20.65 27.36 6.04
CA LYS A 248 -21.14 27.20 7.39
C LYS A 248 -22.02 28.39 7.81
N SER A 249 -21.49 29.63 7.67
CA SER A 249 -22.23 30.85 8.00
C SER A 249 -23.52 30.99 7.20
N TRP A 250 -23.50 30.65 5.91
CA TRP A 250 -24.71 30.68 5.08
C TRP A 250 -25.77 29.67 5.55
N ILE A 251 -25.38 28.41 5.90
CA ILE A 251 -26.31 27.42 6.43
C ILE A 251 -26.93 27.91 7.75
N GLU A 252 -26.11 28.44 8.66
CA GLU A 252 -26.57 28.97 9.95
C GLU A 252 -27.56 30.15 9.78
N GLU A 253 -27.32 31.04 8.82
CA GLU A 253 -28.18 32.19 8.50
C GLU A 253 -29.52 31.73 7.92
N VAL A 254 -29.51 30.81 6.95
CA VAL A 254 -30.73 30.40 6.22
C VAL A 254 -31.59 29.40 7.03
N SER A 255 -30.99 28.52 7.84
CA SER A 255 -31.69 27.48 8.57
C SER A 255 -31.90 27.77 10.05
N GLY A 256 -31.13 28.70 10.63
CA GLY A 256 -31.09 28.92 12.08
C GLY A 256 -30.43 27.75 12.85
N PHE A 257 -29.89 26.75 12.16
CA PHE A 257 -29.28 25.57 12.77
C PHE A 257 -27.78 25.80 12.93
N GLU A 258 -27.25 25.66 14.15
CA GLU A 258 -25.82 25.81 14.44
C GLU A 258 -25.03 24.62 13.90
N VAL A 259 -23.99 24.91 13.10
CA VAL A 259 -23.16 23.90 12.40
C VAL A 259 -21.78 23.86 13.01
N GLU A 260 -21.40 22.76 13.68
CA GLU A 260 -20.04 22.61 14.20
C GLU A 260 -19.02 22.41 13.08
N SER A 261 -19.33 21.54 12.12
CA SER A 261 -18.43 21.16 11.01
C SER A 261 -19.21 20.67 9.80
N LEU A 262 -18.62 20.84 8.61
CA LEU A 262 -19.14 20.32 7.34
C LEU A 262 -18.30 19.13 6.80
N ASN A 263 -17.74 18.34 7.71
CA ASN A 263 -17.09 17.08 7.33
C ASN A 263 -18.14 16.00 6.99
N LYS A 264 -17.70 14.93 6.31
CA LYS A 264 -18.60 13.87 5.81
C LYS A 264 -19.49 13.26 6.91
N LYS A 265 -19.02 13.18 8.15
CA LYS A 265 -19.76 12.61 9.28
C LYS A 265 -20.88 13.55 9.75
N MET A 266 -20.60 14.85 9.83
CA MET A 266 -21.52 15.86 10.34
C MET A 266 -22.57 16.32 9.32
N ILE A 267 -22.36 16.09 8.01
CA ILE A 267 -23.36 16.44 6.99
C ILE A 267 -24.70 15.73 7.24
N GLY A 268 -24.68 14.49 7.73
CA GLY A 268 -25.90 13.77 8.11
C GLY A 268 -26.65 14.47 9.25
N ASP A 269 -25.93 14.94 10.26
CA ASP A 269 -26.52 15.63 11.41
C ASP A 269 -27.11 16.99 10.99
N VAL A 270 -26.41 17.74 10.13
CA VAL A 270 -26.92 19.00 9.56
C VAL A 270 -28.21 18.75 8.76
N ARG A 271 -28.22 17.70 7.91
CA ARG A 271 -29.39 17.34 7.10
C ARG A 271 -30.59 16.95 7.97
N SER A 272 -30.38 16.27 9.09
CA SER A 272 -31.43 15.89 10.05
C SER A 272 -31.87 17.04 10.96
N GLY A 273 -31.05 18.07 11.08
CA GLY A 273 -31.30 19.23 11.95
C GLY A 273 -32.12 20.34 11.32
N THR A 274 -32.39 20.28 10.01
CA THR A 274 -33.20 21.28 9.30
C THR A 274 -33.98 20.68 8.16
N ASP A 275 -35.21 21.17 7.95
CA ASP A 275 -36.09 20.82 6.82
C ASP A 275 -35.94 21.80 5.64
N ASN A 276 -34.94 22.70 5.68
CA ASN A 276 -34.75 23.72 4.66
C ASN A 276 -34.24 23.10 3.36
N GLU A 277 -35.04 23.19 2.31
CA GLU A 277 -34.76 22.60 0.99
C GLU A 277 -33.48 23.18 0.32
N GLU A 278 -33.20 24.47 0.51
CA GLU A 278 -31.99 25.12 -0.06
C GLU A 278 -30.72 24.59 0.61
N VAL A 279 -30.78 24.35 1.93
CA VAL A 279 -29.68 23.72 2.66
C VAL A 279 -29.47 22.30 2.18
N HIS A 280 -30.54 21.51 1.99
CA HIS A 280 -30.44 20.16 1.47
C HIS A 280 -29.83 20.13 0.07
N ALA A 281 -30.31 21.00 -0.84
CA ALA A 281 -29.76 21.14 -2.19
C ALA A 281 -28.27 21.53 -2.16
N MET A 282 -27.88 22.48 -1.31
CA MET A 282 -26.47 22.88 -1.17
C MET A 282 -25.60 21.74 -0.59
N LEU A 283 -26.12 20.95 0.34
CA LEU A 283 -25.39 19.79 0.87
C LEU A 283 -25.18 18.71 -0.22
N ASP A 284 -26.15 18.49 -1.11
CA ASP A 284 -26.00 17.57 -2.24
C ASP A 284 -24.96 18.08 -3.24
N ILE A 285 -25.01 19.38 -3.61
CA ILE A 285 -23.98 20.02 -4.44
C ILE A 285 -22.60 19.87 -3.79
N ARG A 286 -22.49 20.14 -2.48
CA ARG A 286 -21.22 19.99 -1.74
C ARG A 286 -20.69 18.56 -1.78
N GLN A 287 -21.56 17.56 -1.60
CA GLN A 287 -21.17 16.16 -1.70
C GLN A 287 -20.64 15.82 -3.10
N GLY A 288 -21.27 16.32 -4.16
CA GLY A 288 -20.82 16.19 -5.54
C GLY A 288 -19.43 16.83 -5.77
N LEU A 289 -19.27 18.08 -5.32
CA LEU A 289 -17.99 18.81 -5.41
C LEU A 289 -16.87 18.17 -4.58
N ALA A 290 -17.19 17.52 -3.47
CA ALA A 290 -16.23 16.88 -2.57
C ALA A 290 -15.80 15.47 -3.04
N LYS A 291 -16.44 14.89 -4.06
CA LYS A 291 -16.01 13.61 -4.61
C LYS A 291 -14.62 13.73 -5.24
N THR A 292 -13.63 13.11 -4.60
CA THR A 292 -12.22 13.14 -5.01
C THR A 292 -11.77 11.85 -5.71
N SER A 293 -12.66 10.89 -5.88
CA SER A 293 -12.33 9.60 -6.50
C SER A 293 -11.78 9.75 -7.92
N THR A 294 -12.23 10.76 -8.69
CA THR A 294 -11.73 11.10 -10.03
C THR A 294 -10.26 11.53 -10.05
N GLU A 295 -9.66 11.95 -8.91
CA GLU A 295 -8.22 12.16 -8.80
C GLU A 295 -7.39 10.91 -9.10
N LYS A 296 -8.00 9.72 -9.05
CA LYS A 296 -7.35 8.47 -9.45
C LYS A 296 -7.04 8.45 -10.95
N TYR A 297 -7.93 8.98 -11.79
CA TYR A 297 -7.67 9.13 -13.23
C TYR A 297 -6.51 10.10 -13.49
N ASN A 298 -6.49 11.24 -12.80
CA ASN A 298 -5.36 12.16 -12.87
C ASN A 298 -4.04 11.49 -12.42
N ALA A 299 -4.08 10.64 -11.39
CA ALA A 299 -2.91 9.88 -10.94
C ALA A 299 -2.45 8.89 -12.02
N MET A 300 -3.38 8.18 -12.68
CA MET A 300 -3.07 7.28 -13.80
C MET A 300 -2.40 8.02 -14.94
N LEU A 301 -2.98 9.14 -15.40
CA LEU A 301 -2.46 9.95 -16.50
C LEU A 301 -1.07 10.54 -16.22
N ARG A 302 -0.79 10.89 -14.95
CA ARG A 302 0.55 11.37 -14.55
C ARG A 302 1.60 10.27 -14.46
N THR A 303 1.17 9.02 -14.28
CA THR A 303 2.04 7.87 -13.96
C THR A 303 2.26 6.97 -15.16
N VAL A 304 1.39 7.05 -16.17
CA VAL A 304 1.47 6.21 -17.36
C VAL A 304 2.80 6.45 -18.10
N CYS A 305 3.48 5.37 -18.47
CA CYS A 305 4.68 5.38 -19.28
C CYS A 305 4.34 5.49 -20.78
N PRO A 306 5.30 5.79 -21.65
CA PRO A 306 5.05 5.98 -23.09
C PRO A 306 4.41 4.77 -23.80
N ASP A 307 4.54 3.58 -23.26
CA ASP A 307 3.93 2.35 -23.76
C ASP A 307 2.51 2.09 -23.24
N GLY A 308 1.88 3.06 -22.57
CA GLY A 308 0.52 2.96 -22.03
C GLY A 308 0.40 2.14 -20.75
N ARG A 309 1.51 1.80 -20.08
CA ARG A 309 1.48 1.03 -18.83
C ARG A 309 1.88 1.88 -17.63
N ILE A 310 1.29 1.57 -16.49
CA ILE A 310 1.70 2.11 -15.18
C ILE A 310 2.59 1.08 -14.49
N ARG A 311 3.70 1.56 -13.91
CA ARG A 311 4.71 0.77 -13.22
C ARG A 311 5.01 1.29 -11.83
N GLY A 312 5.62 0.44 -10.98
CA GLY A 312 5.99 0.87 -9.62
C GLY A 312 4.79 1.07 -8.70
N LEU A 313 3.74 0.25 -8.84
CA LEU A 313 2.49 0.36 -8.09
C LEU A 313 2.59 -0.13 -6.65
N THR A 314 3.61 -0.94 -6.33
CA THR A 314 3.82 -1.55 -5.02
C THR A 314 5.18 -1.19 -4.44
N GLN A 315 5.22 -1.09 -3.12
CA GLN A 315 6.44 -1.02 -2.34
C GLN A 315 6.57 -2.27 -1.49
N PHE A 316 7.61 -3.05 -1.77
CA PHE A 316 7.95 -4.23 -0.98
C PHE A 316 8.20 -3.88 0.50
N CYS A 317 7.63 -4.69 1.40
CA CYS A 317 7.74 -4.49 2.85
C CYS A 317 7.37 -3.06 3.30
N GLY A 318 6.41 -2.42 2.60
CA GLY A 318 6.01 -1.03 2.88
C GLY A 318 5.28 -0.87 4.21
N ALA A 319 4.63 -1.93 4.72
CA ALA A 319 4.04 -2.01 6.04
C ALA A 319 5.00 -2.76 6.99
N ALA A 320 5.97 -2.05 7.56
CA ALA A 320 7.09 -2.63 8.31
C ALA A 320 6.70 -3.55 9.48
N ARG A 321 5.49 -3.42 10.07
CA ARG A 321 5.01 -4.26 11.18
C ARG A 321 4.66 -5.68 10.75
N THR A 322 4.24 -5.87 9.51
CA THR A 322 3.73 -7.15 9.00
C THR A 322 4.52 -7.66 7.78
N GLY A 323 5.29 -6.77 7.14
CA GLY A 323 5.97 -7.05 5.88
C GLY A 323 5.05 -7.02 4.66
N ARG A 324 3.79 -6.57 4.81
CA ARG A 324 2.87 -6.36 3.68
C ARG A 324 3.39 -5.28 2.74
N TRP A 325 2.97 -5.36 1.48
CA TRP A 325 3.22 -4.30 0.50
C TRP A 325 2.43 -3.04 0.84
N ALA A 326 2.97 -1.88 0.52
CA ALA A 326 2.24 -0.63 0.50
C ALA A 326 1.95 -0.21 -0.94
N GLY A 327 0.74 0.30 -1.20
CA GLY A 327 0.38 0.88 -2.50
C GLY A 327 1.12 2.18 -2.74
N ARG A 328 1.50 2.40 -4.00
CA ARG A 328 2.14 3.61 -4.49
C ARG A 328 1.32 4.24 -5.60
N LEU A 329 1.58 5.50 -5.89
CA LEU A 329 1.04 6.25 -7.02
C LEU A 329 -0.49 6.24 -7.05
N VAL A 330 -1.12 5.36 -7.82
CA VAL A 330 -2.58 5.23 -7.89
C VAL A 330 -3.17 4.61 -6.61
N GLN A 331 -2.37 3.90 -5.81
CA GLN A 331 -2.79 3.21 -4.58
C GLN A 331 -3.96 2.26 -4.84
N MET A 332 -3.66 1.16 -5.54
CA MET A 332 -4.62 0.14 -5.97
C MET A 332 -5.49 -0.41 -4.82
N GLN A 333 -4.91 -0.49 -3.62
CA GLN A 333 -5.58 -1.00 -2.41
C GLN A 333 -6.78 -0.13 -1.97
N ASN A 334 -6.80 1.14 -2.40
CA ASN A 334 -7.81 2.13 -2.00
C ASN A 334 -8.75 2.52 -3.15
N LEU A 335 -8.85 1.69 -4.19
CA LEU A 335 -9.79 1.95 -5.27
C LEU A 335 -11.22 1.60 -4.84
N PRO A 336 -12.23 2.41 -5.21
CA PRO A 336 -13.63 2.09 -4.98
C PRO A 336 -14.00 0.72 -5.56
N GLN A 337 -14.94 0.04 -4.91
CA GLN A 337 -15.50 -1.21 -5.44
C GLN A 337 -16.57 -0.90 -6.49
N ASN A 338 -16.64 -1.74 -7.52
CA ASN A 338 -17.76 -1.73 -8.44
C ASN A 338 -19.00 -2.33 -7.73
N LYS A 339 -20.13 -1.64 -7.78
CA LYS A 339 -21.42 -2.10 -7.23
C LYS A 339 -22.49 -2.16 -8.30
N MET A 340 -22.18 -1.63 -9.47
CA MET A 340 -23.04 -1.57 -10.65
C MET A 340 -23.11 -2.96 -11.29
N PRO A 341 -24.27 -3.42 -11.77
CA PRO A 341 -24.36 -4.63 -12.58
C PRO A 341 -23.45 -4.55 -13.80
N ASP A 342 -22.93 -5.69 -14.26
CA ASP A 342 -21.95 -5.74 -15.35
C ASP A 342 -22.45 -5.02 -16.63
N SER A 343 -23.71 -5.21 -17.01
CA SER A 343 -24.30 -4.57 -18.21
C SER A 343 -24.35 -3.04 -18.11
N GLU A 344 -24.63 -2.52 -16.91
CA GLU A 344 -24.62 -1.07 -16.65
C GLU A 344 -23.19 -0.53 -16.60
N LEU A 345 -22.26 -1.30 -16.02
CA LEU A 345 -20.85 -0.97 -15.95
C LEU A 345 -20.23 -0.85 -17.36
N ASP A 346 -20.55 -1.81 -18.24
CA ASP A 346 -20.11 -1.81 -19.65
C ASP A 346 -20.69 -0.63 -20.43
N ALA A 347 -21.98 -0.34 -20.23
CA ALA A 347 -22.65 0.80 -20.88
C ALA A 347 -22.02 2.12 -20.42
N ALA A 348 -21.87 2.33 -19.11
CA ALA A 348 -21.26 3.52 -18.56
C ALA A 348 -19.79 3.69 -19.03
N ARG A 349 -19.02 2.59 -19.03
CA ARG A 349 -17.64 2.58 -19.52
C ARG A 349 -17.53 3.01 -20.98
N ARG A 350 -18.41 2.50 -21.85
CA ARG A 350 -18.45 2.88 -23.26
C ARG A 350 -18.77 4.37 -23.43
N LEU A 351 -19.82 4.89 -22.78
CA LEU A 351 -20.21 6.29 -22.87
C LEU A 351 -19.10 7.24 -22.40
N VAL A 352 -18.43 6.91 -21.31
CA VAL A 352 -17.30 7.72 -20.83
C VAL A 352 -16.13 7.66 -21.81
N ARG A 353 -15.80 6.49 -22.40
CA ARG A 353 -14.77 6.41 -23.45
C ARG A 353 -15.10 7.20 -24.70
N GLU A 354 -16.38 7.31 -25.06
CA GLU A 354 -16.87 8.10 -26.18
C GLU A 354 -16.98 9.60 -25.84
N GLY A 355 -16.91 9.95 -24.54
CA GLY A 355 -17.09 11.32 -24.06
C GLY A 355 -18.54 11.81 -24.11
N ASP A 356 -19.50 10.89 -24.19
CA ASP A 356 -20.93 11.17 -24.30
C ASP A 356 -21.55 11.45 -22.93
N LEU A 357 -21.37 12.70 -22.46
CA LEU A 357 -21.92 13.15 -21.18
C LEU A 357 -23.45 13.22 -21.20
N GLU A 358 -24.06 13.60 -22.32
CA GLU A 358 -25.52 13.76 -22.41
C GLU A 358 -26.24 12.43 -22.19
N THR A 359 -25.83 11.39 -22.91
CA THR A 359 -26.38 10.05 -22.72
C THR A 359 -26.03 9.47 -21.34
N LEU A 360 -24.85 9.78 -20.82
CA LEU A 360 -24.44 9.33 -19.48
C LEU A 360 -25.36 9.90 -18.39
N GLU A 361 -25.66 11.22 -18.43
CA GLU A 361 -26.57 11.89 -17.50
C GLU A 361 -28.03 11.44 -17.68
N MET A 362 -28.42 11.03 -18.88
CA MET A 362 -29.75 10.48 -19.15
C MET A 362 -29.97 9.10 -18.53
N LEU A 363 -28.92 8.27 -18.49
CA LEU A 363 -29.00 6.88 -18.04
C LEU A 363 -28.59 6.70 -16.56
N PHE A 364 -27.83 7.62 -16.00
CA PHE A 364 -27.26 7.51 -14.65
C PHE A 364 -27.44 8.83 -13.88
N ASP A 365 -28.23 8.80 -12.83
CA ASP A 365 -28.57 9.98 -12.02
C ASP A 365 -27.35 10.62 -11.28
N ASP A 366 -26.32 9.80 -10.94
CA ASP A 366 -25.13 10.23 -10.22
C ASP A 366 -23.88 10.05 -11.09
N THR A 367 -23.62 10.99 -12.01
CA THR A 367 -22.45 10.98 -12.90
C THR A 367 -21.13 10.83 -12.12
N ALA A 368 -20.93 11.56 -11.03
CA ALA A 368 -19.71 11.49 -10.24
C ALA A 368 -19.55 10.14 -9.53
N GLY A 369 -20.64 9.52 -9.08
CA GLY A 369 -20.66 8.15 -8.56
C GLY A 369 -20.37 7.13 -9.65
N THR A 370 -20.93 7.29 -10.83
CA THR A 370 -20.67 6.45 -12.00
C THR A 370 -19.19 6.49 -12.38
N LEU A 371 -18.58 7.68 -12.50
CA LEU A 371 -17.14 7.82 -12.75
C LEU A 371 -16.31 7.13 -11.66
N SER A 372 -16.73 7.21 -10.40
CA SER A 372 -16.03 6.54 -9.30
C SER A 372 -16.06 5.00 -9.44
N GLN A 373 -17.15 4.43 -9.90
CA GLN A 373 -17.26 2.99 -10.12
C GLN A 373 -16.45 2.49 -11.32
N LEU A 374 -16.17 3.34 -12.30
CA LEU A 374 -15.39 3.00 -13.49
C LEU A 374 -13.87 3.01 -13.26
N ILE A 375 -13.36 3.49 -12.12
CA ILE A 375 -11.91 3.66 -11.90
C ILE A 375 -11.13 2.36 -12.09
N ARG A 376 -11.63 1.23 -11.58
CA ARG A 376 -10.97 -0.07 -11.76
C ARG A 376 -10.94 -0.50 -13.22
N THR A 377 -11.98 -0.21 -13.96
CA THR A 377 -12.10 -0.60 -15.38
C THR A 377 -11.13 0.11 -16.31
N ALA A 378 -10.44 1.13 -15.81
CA ALA A 378 -9.36 1.78 -16.55
C ALA A 378 -8.10 0.91 -16.67
N PHE A 379 -7.94 -0.11 -15.81
CA PHE A 379 -6.84 -1.07 -15.95
C PHE A 379 -7.21 -2.17 -16.93
N ILE A 380 -6.41 -2.29 -17.99
CA ILE A 380 -6.66 -3.19 -19.12
C ILE A 380 -5.44 -4.07 -19.40
N PRO A 381 -5.64 -5.29 -19.90
CA PRO A 381 -4.54 -6.13 -20.37
C PRO A 381 -3.99 -5.60 -21.69
N LYS A 382 -2.81 -6.06 -22.08
CA LYS A 382 -2.27 -5.81 -23.42
C LYS A 382 -3.13 -6.48 -24.49
N PRO A 383 -3.11 -5.99 -25.75
CA PRO A 383 -3.83 -6.58 -26.86
C PRO A 383 -3.56 -8.09 -27.00
N GLY A 384 -4.62 -8.88 -27.19
CA GLY A 384 -4.55 -10.34 -27.28
C GLY A 384 -4.43 -11.08 -25.94
N CYS A 385 -4.47 -10.35 -24.82
CA CYS A 385 -4.49 -10.91 -23.47
C CYS A 385 -5.79 -10.57 -22.73
N ARG A 386 -6.02 -11.29 -21.64
CA ARG A 386 -7.05 -11.01 -20.64
C ARG A 386 -6.43 -11.02 -19.24
N PHE A 387 -7.17 -10.52 -18.27
CA PHE A 387 -6.82 -10.75 -16.87
C PHE A 387 -7.45 -12.05 -16.37
N ILE A 388 -6.67 -12.77 -15.56
CA ILE A 388 -7.18 -13.74 -14.61
C ILE A 388 -6.90 -13.19 -13.23
N VAL A 389 -7.96 -13.01 -12.46
CA VAL A 389 -7.93 -12.44 -11.10
C VAL A 389 -8.27 -13.55 -10.12
N ALA A 390 -7.51 -13.65 -9.03
CA ALA A 390 -7.86 -14.57 -7.96
C ALA A 390 -7.60 -13.94 -6.59
N ASP A 391 -8.53 -14.15 -5.66
CA ASP A 391 -8.55 -13.60 -4.30
C ASP A 391 -8.65 -14.74 -3.28
N PHE A 392 -7.83 -14.72 -2.23
CA PHE A 392 -7.96 -15.68 -1.15
C PHE A 392 -9.25 -15.44 -0.36
N SER A 393 -10.08 -16.46 -0.27
CA SER A 393 -11.33 -16.41 0.48
C SER A 393 -11.07 -16.35 1.99
N ALA A 394 -11.31 -15.19 2.63
CA ALA A 394 -11.23 -14.96 4.08
C ALA A 394 -9.88 -15.40 4.70
N ILE A 395 -8.76 -15.11 4.08
CA ILE A 395 -7.45 -15.63 4.47
C ILE A 395 -7.07 -15.28 5.92
N GLU A 396 -7.30 -14.05 6.38
CA GLU A 396 -6.99 -13.68 7.77
C GLU A 396 -7.81 -14.48 8.79
N ALA A 397 -9.09 -14.74 8.50
CA ALA A 397 -9.94 -15.54 9.39
C ALA A 397 -9.51 -17.03 9.41
N ARG A 398 -9.03 -17.56 8.28
CA ARG A 398 -8.46 -18.91 8.18
C ARG A 398 -7.15 -19.01 8.96
N VAL A 399 -6.24 -18.08 8.75
CA VAL A 399 -4.94 -18.01 9.44
C VAL A 399 -5.14 -17.84 10.96
N LEU A 400 -6.08 -16.96 11.38
CA LEU A 400 -6.37 -16.78 12.80
C LEU A 400 -6.91 -18.06 13.44
N ALA A 401 -7.85 -18.73 12.78
CA ALA A 401 -8.42 -20.00 13.25
C ALA A 401 -7.36 -21.10 13.36
N TRP A 402 -6.49 -21.20 12.35
CA TRP A 402 -5.40 -22.17 12.31
C TRP A 402 -4.37 -21.91 13.42
N LEU A 403 -3.89 -20.67 13.58
CA LEU A 403 -2.89 -20.30 14.59
C LEU A 403 -3.40 -20.45 16.03
N ALA A 404 -4.70 -20.29 16.23
CA ALA A 404 -5.34 -20.41 17.54
C ALA A 404 -5.86 -21.82 17.83
N ASP A 405 -5.80 -22.75 16.88
CA ASP A 405 -6.44 -24.08 16.94
C ASP A 405 -7.94 -23.98 17.31
N GLU A 406 -8.68 -23.06 16.68
CA GLU A 406 -10.13 -22.87 16.90
C GLU A 406 -10.92 -23.91 16.06
N GLU A 407 -11.17 -25.08 16.63
CA GLU A 407 -11.66 -26.29 15.95
C GLU A 407 -12.92 -26.05 15.11
N TRP A 408 -13.95 -25.41 15.68
CA TRP A 408 -15.22 -25.22 14.96
C TRP A 408 -15.05 -24.35 13.69
N ARG A 409 -14.11 -23.39 13.71
CA ARG A 409 -13.79 -22.56 12.55
C ARG A 409 -13.03 -23.36 11.50
N MET A 410 -12.10 -24.20 11.94
CA MET A 410 -11.37 -25.12 11.05
C MET A 410 -12.33 -26.08 10.35
N ASP A 411 -13.33 -26.62 11.07
CA ASP A 411 -14.38 -27.45 10.49
C ASP A 411 -15.19 -26.69 9.42
N VAL A 412 -15.57 -25.44 9.71
CA VAL A 412 -16.27 -24.57 8.74
C VAL A 412 -15.43 -24.35 7.48
N PHE A 413 -14.15 -24.03 7.63
CA PHE A 413 -13.27 -23.75 6.50
C PHE A 413 -12.92 -25.01 5.69
N ASN A 414 -12.86 -26.18 6.32
CA ASN A 414 -12.65 -27.45 5.64
C ASN A 414 -13.91 -27.99 4.93
N THR A 415 -15.09 -27.44 5.23
CA THR A 415 -16.36 -27.86 4.63
C THR A 415 -16.91 -26.83 3.65
N HIS A 416 -17.73 -25.92 4.12
CA HIS A 416 -18.48 -24.99 3.25
C HIS A 416 -17.92 -23.57 3.22
N GLY A 417 -17.02 -23.19 4.14
CA GLY A 417 -16.36 -21.88 4.20
C GLY A 417 -17.26 -20.67 4.57
N LYS A 418 -18.53 -20.87 4.88
CA LYS A 418 -19.50 -19.81 5.18
C LYS A 418 -19.34 -19.29 6.62
N ILE A 419 -18.25 -18.58 6.87
CA ILE A 419 -17.85 -18.18 8.22
C ILE A 419 -18.84 -17.21 8.88
N TYR A 420 -19.48 -16.30 8.14
CA TYR A 420 -20.41 -15.32 8.69
C TYR A 420 -21.69 -15.98 9.22
N GLU A 421 -22.24 -16.95 8.47
CA GLU A 421 -23.37 -17.76 8.84
C GLU A 421 -23.04 -18.61 10.07
N ALA A 422 -21.93 -19.33 10.03
CA ALA A 422 -21.49 -20.19 11.11
C ALA A 422 -21.15 -19.42 12.38
N SER A 423 -20.58 -18.22 12.27
CA SER A 423 -20.30 -17.35 13.41
C SER A 423 -21.59 -16.90 14.11
N ALA A 424 -22.61 -16.53 13.34
CA ALA A 424 -23.92 -16.21 13.90
C ALA A 424 -24.55 -17.43 14.61
N GLU A 425 -24.49 -18.62 14.00
CA GLU A 425 -24.99 -19.86 14.59
C GLU A 425 -24.30 -20.19 15.91
N GLN A 426 -22.97 -20.06 15.96
CA GLN A 426 -22.21 -20.29 17.19
C GLN A 426 -22.47 -19.25 18.28
N MET A 427 -22.50 -17.95 17.93
CA MET A 427 -22.70 -16.87 18.87
C MET A 427 -24.08 -16.90 19.55
N PHE A 428 -25.10 -17.32 18.80
CA PHE A 428 -26.49 -17.29 19.24
C PHE A 428 -27.08 -18.68 19.48
N HIS A 429 -26.24 -19.73 19.49
CA HIS A 429 -26.63 -21.13 19.70
C HIS A 429 -27.75 -21.60 18.77
N LEU A 430 -27.68 -21.18 17.50
CA LEU A 430 -28.65 -21.57 16.48
C LEU A 430 -28.26 -22.92 15.86
N PRO A 431 -29.24 -23.69 15.29
CA PRO A 431 -28.93 -24.93 14.60
C PRO A 431 -27.95 -24.71 13.43
N LYS A 432 -27.01 -25.64 13.24
CA LYS A 432 -26.06 -25.58 12.10
C LYS A 432 -26.82 -25.55 10.77
N GLY A 433 -26.44 -24.60 9.90
CA GLY A 433 -27.03 -24.40 8.58
C GLY A 433 -28.40 -23.73 8.60
N SER A 434 -28.86 -23.18 9.74
CA SER A 434 -30.11 -22.43 9.84
C SER A 434 -30.01 -21.01 9.26
N VAL A 435 -28.86 -20.36 9.42
CA VAL A 435 -28.62 -19.00 8.92
C VAL A 435 -28.31 -19.02 7.43
N LYS A 436 -29.00 -18.20 6.64
CA LYS A 436 -28.86 -18.13 5.17
C LYS A 436 -28.39 -16.76 4.69
N LYS A 437 -27.98 -16.66 3.42
CA LYS A 437 -27.71 -15.40 2.75
C LYS A 437 -28.99 -14.52 2.75
N GLY A 438 -28.86 -13.30 3.26
CA GLY A 438 -30.01 -12.38 3.45
C GLY A 438 -30.62 -12.37 4.85
N ASP A 439 -30.26 -13.32 5.71
CA ASP A 439 -30.74 -13.35 7.10
C ASP A 439 -30.12 -12.20 7.91
N PRO A 440 -30.91 -11.49 8.74
CA PRO A 440 -30.38 -10.47 9.67
C PRO A 440 -29.32 -11.01 10.64
N MET A 441 -29.43 -12.27 11.07
CA MET A 441 -28.43 -12.90 11.93
C MET A 441 -27.08 -13.03 11.24
N ARG A 442 -27.06 -13.31 9.93
CA ARG A 442 -25.83 -13.34 9.13
C ARG A 442 -25.11 -11.99 9.18
N GLN A 443 -25.86 -10.88 9.17
CA GLN A 443 -25.29 -9.54 9.26
C GLN A 443 -24.58 -9.32 10.59
N LYS A 444 -25.15 -9.79 11.69
CA LYS A 444 -24.52 -9.77 13.02
C LYS A 444 -23.24 -10.60 13.03
N GLY A 445 -23.25 -11.79 12.44
CA GLY A 445 -22.06 -12.62 12.28
C GLY A 445 -20.98 -11.95 11.44
N LYS A 446 -21.34 -11.32 10.32
CA LYS A 446 -20.40 -10.60 9.46
C LYS A 446 -19.69 -9.46 10.19
N ILE A 447 -20.42 -8.62 10.90
CA ILE A 447 -19.85 -7.49 11.66
C ILE A 447 -18.92 -7.99 12.76
N ALA A 448 -19.36 -9.02 13.50
CA ALA A 448 -18.55 -9.63 14.54
C ALA A 448 -17.23 -10.17 14.00
N GLU A 449 -17.25 -10.88 12.86
CA GLU A 449 -16.04 -11.39 12.20
C GLU A 449 -15.07 -10.28 11.78
N LEU A 450 -15.58 -9.20 11.22
CA LEU A 450 -14.75 -8.09 10.74
C LEU A 450 -14.15 -7.27 11.89
N ALA A 451 -14.86 -7.14 13.05
CA ALA A 451 -14.49 -6.22 14.11
C ALA A 451 -13.75 -6.87 15.28
N LEU A 452 -13.97 -8.16 15.58
CA LEU A 452 -13.63 -8.73 16.88
C LEU A 452 -12.39 -9.65 16.90
N GLY A 453 -11.92 -10.08 15.75
CA GLY A 453 -10.81 -11.06 15.63
C GLY A 453 -9.51 -10.64 16.34
N TYR A 454 -9.28 -9.37 16.54
CA TYR A 454 -8.07 -8.79 17.12
C TYR A 454 -8.35 -7.97 18.40
N GLY A 455 -9.23 -8.48 19.26
CA GLY A 455 -9.54 -7.86 20.55
C GLY A 455 -10.46 -6.64 20.45
N GLY A 456 -11.04 -6.40 19.29
CA GLY A 456 -12.01 -5.33 19.09
C GLY A 456 -13.19 -5.40 20.08
N SER A 457 -13.87 -4.29 20.30
CA SER A 457 -15.02 -4.15 21.18
C SER A 457 -16.08 -3.29 20.50
N VAL A 458 -17.03 -2.76 21.27
CA VAL A 458 -18.13 -1.89 20.79
C VAL A 458 -17.63 -0.77 19.86
N GLY A 459 -16.52 -0.10 20.21
CA GLY A 459 -15.93 0.95 19.38
C GLY A 459 -15.49 0.45 18.00
N ALA A 460 -14.89 -0.74 17.91
CA ALA A 460 -14.51 -1.34 16.64
C ALA A 460 -15.73 -1.69 15.79
N MET A 461 -16.79 -2.24 16.39
CA MET A 461 -18.04 -2.54 15.69
C MET A 461 -18.69 -1.26 15.12
N LYS A 462 -18.77 -0.17 15.91
CA LYS A 462 -19.27 1.13 15.44
C LYS A 462 -18.43 1.65 14.26
N SER A 463 -17.11 1.57 14.36
CA SER A 463 -16.19 2.00 13.28
C SER A 463 -16.37 1.19 11.99
N MET A 464 -16.74 -0.08 12.10
CA MET A 464 -17.06 -0.97 10.97
C MET A 464 -18.48 -0.79 10.42
N GLY A 465 -19.23 0.20 10.94
CA GLY A 465 -20.55 0.55 10.43
C GLY A 465 -21.70 -0.29 11.01
N ALA A 466 -21.55 -0.88 12.19
CA ALA A 466 -22.57 -1.71 12.81
C ALA A 466 -23.95 -1.02 12.89
N LEU A 467 -23.98 0.25 13.29
CA LEU A 467 -25.22 1.03 13.39
C LEU A 467 -25.82 1.31 12.00
N ALA A 468 -24.99 1.63 11.00
CA ALA A 468 -25.44 1.84 9.62
C ALA A 468 -25.95 0.55 8.95
N MET A 469 -25.58 -0.60 9.49
CA MET A 469 -26.06 -1.91 9.05
C MET A 469 -27.29 -2.40 9.83
N GLY A 470 -27.92 -1.52 10.64
CA GLY A 470 -29.18 -1.79 11.33
C GLY A 470 -29.05 -2.48 12.69
N LEU A 471 -27.87 -2.48 13.31
CA LEU A 471 -27.70 -2.95 14.69
C LEU A 471 -27.95 -1.82 15.68
N GLU A 472 -28.70 -2.12 16.74
CA GLU A 472 -28.90 -1.19 17.86
C GLU A 472 -27.66 -1.12 18.75
N GLU A 473 -27.39 0.03 19.34
CA GLU A 473 -26.23 0.22 20.23
C GLU A 473 -26.24 -0.75 21.42
N SER A 474 -27.42 -1.03 21.95
CA SER A 474 -27.66 -1.98 23.04
C SER A 474 -27.27 -3.42 22.71
N GLU A 475 -27.28 -3.79 21.44
CA GLU A 475 -26.91 -5.15 20.96
C GLU A 475 -25.39 -5.35 20.88
N LEU A 476 -24.61 -4.28 20.74
CA LEU A 476 -23.18 -4.40 20.40
C LEU A 476 -22.37 -5.10 21.50
N LYS A 477 -22.62 -4.76 22.78
CA LYS A 477 -21.91 -5.39 23.89
C LYS A 477 -22.25 -6.87 24.08
N PRO A 478 -23.53 -7.29 24.02
CA PRO A 478 -23.91 -8.70 23.94
C PRO A 478 -23.21 -9.46 22.80
N ILE A 479 -23.17 -8.90 21.59
CA ILE A 479 -22.51 -9.54 20.44
C ILE A 479 -21.00 -9.75 20.72
N VAL A 480 -20.29 -8.74 21.26
CA VAL A 480 -18.88 -8.87 21.65
C VAL A 480 -18.67 -10.03 22.61
N ASN A 481 -19.53 -10.13 23.64
CA ASN A 481 -19.43 -11.18 24.65
C ASN A 481 -19.73 -12.57 24.05
N SER A 482 -20.77 -12.70 23.22
CA SER A 482 -21.15 -13.96 22.55
C SER A 482 -20.04 -14.43 21.59
N TRP A 483 -19.45 -13.50 20.81
CA TRP A 483 -18.34 -13.84 19.94
C TRP A 483 -17.13 -14.37 20.72
N ARG A 484 -16.74 -13.69 21.80
CA ARG A 484 -15.62 -14.13 22.64
C ARG A 484 -15.88 -15.47 23.31
N ALA A 485 -17.11 -15.73 23.73
CA ALA A 485 -17.51 -17.00 24.30
C ALA A 485 -17.49 -18.15 23.27
N ALA A 486 -17.83 -17.84 22.00
CA ALA A 486 -17.79 -18.80 20.89
C ALA A 486 -16.36 -19.06 20.39
N ASN A 487 -15.39 -18.14 20.63
CA ASN A 487 -14.02 -18.20 20.10
C ASN A 487 -12.98 -18.23 21.25
N LYS A 488 -13.07 -19.25 22.09
CA LYS A 488 -12.25 -19.37 23.31
C LYS A 488 -10.76 -19.55 23.01
N SER A 489 -10.43 -20.33 21.98
CA SER A 489 -9.03 -20.56 21.57
C SER A 489 -8.40 -19.29 21.04
N ILE A 490 -9.14 -18.48 20.26
CA ILE A 490 -8.65 -17.19 19.77
C ILE A 490 -8.41 -16.22 20.93
N THR A 491 -9.37 -16.12 21.87
CA THR A 491 -9.20 -15.22 23.03
C THR A 491 -8.05 -15.66 23.93
N LYS A 492 -7.84 -16.98 24.09
CA LYS A 492 -6.70 -17.53 24.80
C LYS A 492 -5.38 -17.18 24.08
N PHE A 493 -5.33 -17.34 22.76
CA PHE A 493 -4.15 -17.02 21.96
C PHE A 493 -3.74 -15.54 22.09
N TRP A 494 -4.68 -14.60 22.22
CA TRP A 494 -4.36 -13.20 22.47
C TRP A 494 -3.54 -13.01 23.76
N TRP A 495 -4.01 -13.64 24.86
CA TRP A 495 -3.41 -13.43 26.18
C TRP A 495 -2.17 -14.27 26.40
N ASP A 496 -2.09 -15.44 25.81
CA ASP A 496 -0.87 -16.27 25.79
C ASP A 496 0.23 -15.52 25.03
N THR A 497 -0.09 -14.85 23.94
CA THR A 497 0.85 -14.01 23.17
C THR A 497 1.31 -12.80 23.99
N ASP A 498 0.40 -12.13 24.70
CA ASP A 498 0.75 -11.00 25.60
C ASP A 498 1.73 -11.45 26.68
N ALA A 499 1.41 -12.53 27.37
CA ALA A 499 2.26 -13.11 28.41
C ALA A 499 3.64 -13.54 27.87
N ALA A 500 3.68 -14.14 26.68
CA ALA A 500 4.92 -14.53 26.02
C ALA A 500 5.80 -13.34 25.65
N VAL A 501 5.21 -12.25 25.13
CA VAL A 501 5.92 -11.01 24.81
C VAL A 501 6.48 -10.38 26.07
N ARG A 502 5.69 -10.23 27.14
CA ARG A 502 6.14 -9.71 28.44
C ARG A 502 7.30 -10.52 28.98
N ARG A 503 7.15 -11.85 28.99
CA ARG A 503 8.19 -12.77 29.46
C ARG A 503 9.48 -12.60 28.64
N CYS A 504 9.39 -12.56 27.31
CA CYS A 504 10.56 -12.37 26.45
C CYS A 504 11.28 -11.04 26.73
N ILE A 505 10.53 -9.95 26.94
CA ILE A 505 11.09 -8.63 27.24
C ILE A 505 11.78 -8.61 28.61
N THR A 506 11.14 -9.13 29.66
CA THR A 506 11.60 -9.03 31.04
C THR A 506 12.75 -10.00 31.36
N THR A 507 12.63 -11.25 30.88
CA THR A 507 13.64 -12.28 31.16
C THR A 507 14.74 -12.34 30.11
N GLN A 508 14.55 -11.74 28.93
CA GLN A 508 15.40 -11.84 27.75
C GLN A 508 15.59 -13.29 27.21
N ALA A 509 14.88 -14.24 27.77
CA ALA A 509 14.87 -15.64 27.35
C ALA A 509 13.94 -15.84 26.13
N PRO A 510 14.27 -16.77 25.23
CA PRO A 510 13.36 -17.17 24.16
C PRO A 510 12.08 -17.77 24.72
N VAL A 511 10.96 -17.53 24.03
CA VAL A 511 9.64 -18.08 24.37
C VAL A 511 9.01 -18.67 23.11
N ASP A 512 8.63 -19.94 23.19
CA ASP A 512 7.96 -20.62 22.09
C ASP A 512 6.46 -20.31 22.11
N LEU A 513 5.87 -20.21 20.92
CA LEU A 513 4.47 -20.04 20.63
C LEU A 513 3.98 -21.18 19.72
N PRO A 514 2.66 -21.41 19.56
CA PRO A 514 2.14 -22.43 18.67
C PRO A 514 2.69 -22.35 17.24
N HIS A 515 2.55 -23.45 16.48
CA HIS A 515 2.93 -23.55 15.06
C HIS A 515 4.40 -23.19 14.76
N GLY A 516 5.33 -23.51 15.69
CA GLY A 516 6.77 -23.27 15.52
C GLY A 516 7.18 -21.80 15.60
N MET A 517 6.26 -20.92 15.99
CA MET A 517 6.58 -19.51 16.24
C MET A 517 7.45 -19.38 17.50
N ARG A 518 8.31 -18.35 17.51
CA ARG A 518 9.23 -18.12 18.62
C ARG A 518 9.57 -16.65 18.79
N LEU A 519 9.47 -16.16 20.02
CA LEU A 519 9.98 -14.88 20.44
C LEU A 519 11.44 -15.01 20.92
N ARG A 520 12.29 -14.07 20.54
CA ARG A 520 13.67 -13.98 21.06
C ARG A 520 14.14 -12.53 21.13
N LYS A 521 14.97 -12.24 22.11
CA LYS A 521 15.65 -10.94 22.21
C LYS A 521 17.01 -11.04 21.52
N GLN A 522 17.32 -10.08 20.64
CA GLN A 522 18.60 -10.00 19.94
C GLN A 522 19.09 -8.54 19.93
N GLY A 523 19.92 -8.19 20.90
CA GLY A 523 20.36 -6.80 21.11
C GLY A 523 19.17 -5.85 21.32
N PRO A 524 19.03 -4.78 20.54
CA PRO A 524 17.92 -3.84 20.69
C PRO A 524 16.58 -4.35 20.10
N LEU A 525 16.57 -5.51 19.46
CA LEU A 525 15.38 -6.06 18.79
C LEU A 525 14.76 -7.19 19.61
N MET A 526 13.44 -7.22 19.68
CA MET A 526 12.69 -8.45 19.91
C MET A 526 12.24 -8.95 18.53
N ARG A 527 12.53 -10.20 18.23
CA ARG A 527 12.17 -10.85 16.97
C ARG A 527 11.14 -11.94 17.23
N LEU A 528 10.06 -11.91 16.48
CA LEU A 528 9.00 -12.90 16.50
C LEU A 528 9.09 -13.71 15.21
N ARG A 529 9.56 -14.96 15.30
CA ARG A 529 9.62 -15.90 14.19
C ARG A 529 8.22 -16.38 13.86
N LEU A 530 7.82 -16.29 12.62
CA LEU A 530 6.58 -16.78 12.03
C LEU A 530 6.71 -18.26 11.61
N PRO A 531 5.59 -18.95 11.29
CA PRO A 531 5.62 -20.37 10.89
C PRO A 531 6.53 -20.66 9.69
N ASN A 532 6.63 -19.76 8.71
CA ASN A 532 7.52 -19.90 7.54
C ASN A 532 9.01 -19.62 7.85
N GLY A 533 9.34 -19.20 9.07
CA GLY A 533 10.69 -18.83 9.49
C GLY A 533 11.04 -17.35 9.34
N ARG A 534 10.22 -16.55 8.66
CA ARG A 534 10.37 -15.08 8.60
C ARG A 534 10.18 -14.48 10.01
N GLU A 535 10.78 -13.33 10.27
CA GLU A 535 10.70 -12.73 11.60
C GLU A 535 10.14 -11.30 11.53
N LEU A 536 9.20 -10.98 12.41
CA LEU A 536 8.77 -9.62 12.71
C LEU A 536 9.69 -9.02 13.76
N SER A 537 10.11 -7.78 13.58
CA SER A 537 11.05 -7.10 14.45
C SER A 537 10.41 -5.94 15.18
N TYR A 538 10.65 -5.85 16.49
CA TYR A 538 10.18 -4.77 17.37
C TYR A 538 11.39 -4.10 18.01
N VAL A 539 11.58 -2.80 17.75
CA VAL A 539 12.79 -2.06 18.13
C VAL A 539 12.67 -1.57 19.56
N LYS A 540 13.70 -1.81 20.39
CA LYS A 540 13.79 -1.40 21.79
C LYS A 540 12.49 -1.65 22.59
N PRO A 541 11.93 -2.88 22.58
CA PRO A 541 10.73 -3.20 23.31
C PRO A 541 10.98 -3.12 24.82
N ARG A 542 9.98 -2.66 25.56
CA ARG A 542 9.98 -2.62 27.03
C ARG A 542 8.58 -2.72 27.59
N VAL A 543 8.47 -3.14 28.83
CA VAL A 543 7.29 -2.93 29.67
C VAL A 543 7.57 -1.65 30.46
N ASP A 544 6.69 -0.66 30.39
CA ASP A 544 6.86 0.62 31.08
C ASP A 544 6.35 0.59 32.54
N GLY A 545 6.40 1.73 33.23
CA GLY A 545 5.99 1.83 34.64
C GLY A 545 4.50 1.62 34.89
N ASP A 546 3.67 1.76 33.86
CA ASP A 546 2.22 1.56 33.88
C ASP A 546 1.84 0.15 33.38
N ASP A 547 2.81 -0.74 33.28
CA ASP A 547 2.67 -2.11 32.79
C ASP A 547 2.25 -2.24 31.32
N ASN A 548 2.45 -1.20 30.48
CA ASN A 548 2.18 -1.26 29.05
C ASN A 548 3.38 -1.82 28.28
N ILE A 549 3.11 -2.67 27.30
CA ILE A 549 4.12 -3.10 26.33
C ILE A 549 4.32 -1.96 25.32
N THR A 550 5.55 -1.49 25.17
CA THR A 550 5.90 -0.45 24.20
C THR A 550 7.13 -0.81 23.40
N TYR A 551 7.24 -0.28 22.18
CA TYR A 551 8.41 -0.39 21.31
C TYR A 551 8.57 0.86 20.43
N GLU A 552 9.74 1.06 19.83
CA GLU A 552 9.96 2.15 18.88
C GLU A 552 9.54 1.74 17.46
N GLY A 553 8.91 2.64 16.74
CA GLY A 553 8.44 2.42 15.37
C GLY A 553 7.87 3.67 14.73
N THR A 554 7.45 3.57 13.46
CA THR A 554 6.80 4.67 12.76
C THR A 554 5.36 4.82 13.25
N ILE A 555 5.03 5.99 13.79
CA ILE A 555 3.69 6.37 14.25
C ILE A 555 2.81 6.65 13.03
N GLN A 556 1.67 5.94 12.90
CA GLN A 556 0.81 6.05 11.71
C GLN A 556 0.20 7.44 11.50
N SER A 557 -0.17 8.12 12.58
CA SER A 557 -0.83 9.43 12.50
C SER A 557 0.09 10.57 12.07
N SER A 558 1.37 10.51 12.48
CA SER A 558 2.36 11.58 12.21
C SER A 558 3.40 11.21 11.15
N GLY A 559 3.56 9.92 10.83
CA GLY A 559 4.65 9.41 10.01
C GLY A 559 6.03 9.49 10.66
N GLY A 560 6.12 10.03 11.89
CA GLY A 560 7.36 10.16 12.64
C GLY A 560 7.79 8.89 13.36
N TRP A 561 9.06 8.83 13.75
CA TRP A 561 9.60 7.76 14.60
C TRP A 561 9.36 8.05 16.09
N GLY A 562 8.83 7.08 16.83
CA GLY A 562 8.54 7.26 18.25
C GLY A 562 8.10 5.99 18.94
N ARG A 563 7.68 6.12 20.21
CA ARG A 563 7.15 5.02 21.01
C ARG A 563 5.72 4.70 20.65
N ILE A 564 5.43 3.41 20.55
CA ILE A 564 4.13 2.85 20.20
C ILE A 564 3.76 1.87 21.31
N GLU A 565 2.56 2.01 21.86
CA GLU A 565 1.96 1.04 22.76
C GLU A 565 1.39 -0.15 21.99
N SER A 566 1.45 -1.33 22.61
CA SER A 566 0.91 -2.55 22.03
C SER A 566 0.43 -3.50 23.14
N TYR A 567 -0.30 -4.53 22.74
CA TYR A 567 -0.90 -5.51 23.63
C TYR A 567 -1.15 -6.82 22.87
N GLY A 568 -1.47 -7.90 23.56
CA GLY A 568 -1.58 -9.24 22.98
C GLY A 568 -2.37 -9.33 21.67
N PRO A 569 -3.65 -8.91 21.63
CA PRO A 569 -4.43 -8.89 20.38
C PRO A 569 -3.77 -8.15 19.22
N LYS A 570 -3.00 -7.08 19.50
CA LYS A 570 -2.31 -6.31 18.46
C LYS A 570 -1.07 -7.05 17.91
N PHE A 571 -0.39 -7.82 18.74
CA PHE A 571 0.66 -8.73 18.27
C PHE A 571 0.05 -9.86 17.42
N VAL A 572 -1.09 -10.42 17.84
CA VAL A 572 -1.81 -11.45 17.07
C VAL A 572 -2.27 -10.90 15.72
N GLU A 573 -2.79 -9.68 15.65
CA GLU A 573 -3.11 -9.01 14.37
C GLU A 573 -1.87 -8.97 13.45
N ASN A 574 -0.72 -8.55 13.97
CA ASN A 574 0.51 -8.50 13.19
C ASN A 574 0.94 -9.91 12.71
N ILE A 575 0.84 -10.92 13.57
CA ILE A 575 1.16 -12.33 13.23
C ILE A 575 0.25 -12.83 12.11
N VAL A 576 -1.06 -12.67 12.26
CA VAL A 576 -2.06 -13.14 11.29
C VAL A 576 -1.90 -12.46 9.94
N GLN A 577 -1.77 -11.14 9.93
CA GLN A 577 -1.58 -10.36 8.71
C GLN A 577 -0.26 -10.70 8.01
N ALA A 578 0.80 -10.92 8.78
CA ALA A 578 2.08 -11.33 8.25
C ALA A 578 2.04 -12.74 7.66
N THR A 579 1.40 -13.69 8.35
CA THR A 579 1.24 -15.08 7.88
C THR A 579 0.33 -15.14 6.63
N ALA A 580 -0.74 -14.35 6.59
CA ALA A 580 -1.58 -14.24 5.38
C ALA A 580 -0.78 -13.68 4.18
N ARG A 581 0.09 -12.68 4.40
CA ARG A 581 1.02 -12.19 3.37
C ARG A 581 1.99 -13.27 2.93
N ASP A 582 2.44 -14.12 3.83
CA ASP A 582 3.36 -15.22 3.49
C ASP A 582 2.66 -16.32 2.67
N CYS A 583 1.36 -16.56 2.90
CA CYS A 583 0.54 -17.42 2.02
C CYS A 583 0.45 -16.84 0.60
N LEU A 584 0.25 -15.50 0.47
CA LEU A 584 0.26 -14.84 -0.83
C LEU A 584 1.63 -14.97 -1.50
N ALA A 585 2.73 -14.82 -0.76
CA ALA A 585 4.09 -14.98 -1.28
C ALA A 585 4.31 -16.37 -1.90
N GLU A 586 3.89 -17.43 -1.21
CA GLU A 586 3.92 -18.80 -1.73
C GLU A 586 3.10 -18.95 -3.03
N ALA A 587 1.91 -18.35 -3.06
CA ALA A 587 1.09 -18.34 -4.27
C ALA A 587 1.81 -17.61 -5.42
N MET A 588 2.43 -16.45 -5.16
CA MET A 588 3.16 -15.68 -6.17
C MET A 588 4.33 -16.48 -6.77
N PHE A 589 5.11 -17.19 -5.95
CA PHE A 589 6.17 -18.08 -6.45
C PHE A 589 5.62 -19.16 -7.38
N ARG A 590 4.53 -19.81 -7.00
CA ARG A 590 3.89 -20.87 -7.79
C ARG A 590 3.34 -20.34 -9.11
N LEU A 591 2.68 -19.19 -9.08
CA LEU A 591 2.08 -18.56 -10.25
C LEU A 591 3.14 -18.12 -11.27
N GLU A 592 4.20 -17.44 -10.83
CA GLU A 592 5.30 -17.04 -11.71
C GLU A 592 6.01 -18.28 -12.31
N ALA A 593 6.25 -19.31 -11.51
CA ALA A 593 6.86 -20.56 -11.99
C ALA A 593 5.97 -21.33 -12.98
N ALA A 594 4.64 -21.23 -12.85
CA ALA A 594 3.67 -21.84 -13.74
C ALA A 594 3.38 -21.01 -15.00
N GLY A 595 4.01 -19.84 -15.16
CA GLY A 595 3.83 -18.98 -16.33
C GLY A 595 2.59 -18.09 -16.29
N PHE A 596 2.10 -17.76 -15.09
CA PHE A 596 1.10 -16.72 -14.85
C PHE A 596 1.77 -15.39 -14.49
N PRO A 597 2.03 -14.50 -15.44
CA PRO A 597 2.74 -13.25 -15.17
C PRO A 597 1.85 -12.30 -14.35
N ILE A 598 2.22 -12.08 -13.11
CA ILE A 598 1.52 -11.15 -12.23
C ILE A 598 1.84 -9.72 -12.66
N VAL A 599 0.84 -8.88 -12.89
CA VAL A 599 1.00 -7.47 -13.28
C VAL A 599 0.75 -6.50 -12.14
N PHE A 600 -0.04 -6.88 -11.16
CA PHE A 600 -0.16 -6.25 -9.84
C PHE A 600 -0.91 -7.17 -8.88
N HIS A 601 -0.94 -6.80 -7.61
CA HIS A 601 -1.69 -7.50 -6.57
C HIS A 601 -2.28 -6.49 -5.56
N VAL A 602 -3.36 -6.87 -4.89
CA VAL A 602 -4.06 -6.03 -3.93
C VAL A 602 -4.44 -6.89 -2.72
N HIS A 603 -3.82 -6.61 -1.56
CA HIS A 603 -4.00 -7.38 -0.33
C HIS A 603 -3.67 -8.87 -0.51
N ASP A 604 -4.68 -9.70 -0.68
CA ASP A 604 -4.67 -11.16 -0.87
C ASP A 604 -5.12 -11.58 -2.29
N GLU A 605 -5.31 -10.62 -3.18
CA GLU A 605 -5.71 -10.78 -4.58
C GLU A 605 -4.50 -10.63 -5.51
N VAL A 606 -4.41 -11.48 -6.53
CA VAL A 606 -3.43 -11.38 -7.63
C VAL A 606 -4.13 -11.16 -8.95
N ILE A 607 -3.51 -10.36 -9.82
CA ILE A 607 -3.99 -10.10 -11.17
C ILE A 607 -2.88 -10.52 -12.15
N CYS A 608 -3.17 -11.55 -12.94
CA CYS A 608 -2.29 -12.08 -13.96
C CYS A 608 -2.75 -11.67 -15.36
N GLU A 609 -1.81 -11.32 -16.23
CA GLU A 609 -2.08 -10.95 -17.63
C GLU A 609 -1.66 -12.09 -18.55
N VAL A 610 -2.62 -12.83 -19.11
CA VAL A 610 -2.35 -14.03 -19.91
C VAL A 610 -2.99 -13.93 -21.30
N PRO A 611 -2.41 -14.57 -22.33
CA PRO A 611 -3.01 -14.62 -23.66
C PRO A 611 -4.41 -15.26 -23.62
N VAL A 612 -5.33 -14.77 -24.46
CA VAL A 612 -6.66 -15.35 -24.59
C VAL A 612 -6.56 -16.81 -25.05
N GLY A 613 -7.29 -17.70 -24.37
CA GLY A 613 -7.28 -19.15 -24.65
C GLY A 613 -6.09 -19.93 -24.07
N VAL A 614 -5.18 -19.26 -23.33
CA VAL A 614 -4.10 -19.90 -22.59
C VAL A 614 -4.42 -19.85 -21.12
N SER A 615 -4.33 -20.99 -20.41
CA SER A 615 -4.64 -21.14 -18.97
C SER A 615 -6.11 -20.80 -18.62
N SER A 616 -6.52 -21.04 -17.40
CA SER A 616 -7.88 -20.74 -16.93
C SER A 616 -7.90 -20.18 -15.51
N ALA A 617 -9.04 -19.60 -15.12
CA ALA A 617 -9.27 -19.13 -13.75
C ALA A 617 -9.20 -20.31 -12.75
N GLU A 618 -9.70 -21.48 -13.11
CA GLU A 618 -9.66 -22.69 -12.29
C GLU A 618 -8.23 -23.15 -12.01
N GLU A 619 -7.36 -23.11 -13.03
CA GLU A 619 -5.93 -23.45 -12.87
C GLU A 619 -5.23 -22.49 -11.91
N LEU A 620 -5.47 -21.18 -12.06
CA LEU A 620 -4.89 -20.16 -11.18
C LEU A 620 -5.40 -20.33 -9.76
N GLY A 621 -6.71 -20.48 -9.55
CA GLY A 621 -7.32 -20.71 -8.24
C GLY A 621 -6.81 -21.97 -7.56
N ALA A 622 -6.61 -23.06 -8.33
CA ALA A 622 -6.04 -24.30 -7.84
C ALA A 622 -4.58 -24.13 -7.36
N LEU A 623 -3.75 -23.40 -8.12
CA LEU A 623 -2.36 -23.12 -7.73
C LEU A 623 -2.27 -22.31 -6.44
N MET A 624 -3.12 -21.28 -6.27
CA MET A 624 -3.17 -20.50 -5.04
C MET A 624 -3.64 -21.33 -3.84
N SER A 625 -4.58 -22.25 -4.06
CA SER A 625 -5.20 -23.05 -2.99
C SER A 625 -4.37 -24.28 -2.58
N GLN A 626 -3.21 -24.53 -3.20
CA GLN A 626 -2.37 -25.67 -2.85
C GLN A 626 -1.88 -25.60 -1.40
N PRO A 627 -1.80 -26.75 -0.69
CA PRO A 627 -1.24 -26.81 0.65
C PRO A 627 0.17 -26.23 0.74
N ILE A 628 0.46 -25.58 1.85
CA ILE A 628 1.76 -24.96 2.14
C ILE A 628 2.51 -25.83 3.16
N SER A 629 3.76 -26.17 2.87
CA SER A 629 4.56 -27.07 3.67
C SER A 629 4.78 -26.61 5.13
N TRP A 630 4.97 -25.30 5.33
CA TRP A 630 5.15 -24.71 6.65
C TRP A 630 3.83 -24.40 7.38
N ALA A 631 2.68 -24.57 6.71
CA ALA A 631 1.34 -24.37 7.29
C ALA A 631 0.48 -25.64 7.10
N PRO A 632 0.86 -26.77 7.71
CA PRO A 632 0.10 -28.02 7.56
C PRO A 632 -1.33 -27.84 8.07
N ASN A 633 -2.29 -28.35 7.32
CA ASN A 633 -3.73 -28.29 7.62
C ASN A 633 -4.34 -26.86 7.58
N LEU A 634 -3.63 -25.83 7.14
CA LEU A 634 -4.25 -24.53 6.86
C LEU A 634 -5.14 -24.69 5.60
N PRO A 635 -6.48 -24.54 5.72
CA PRO A 635 -7.38 -24.70 4.58
C PRO A 635 -7.36 -23.46 3.71
N LEU A 636 -6.62 -23.49 2.61
CA LEU A 636 -6.58 -22.41 1.62
C LEU A 636 -7.69 -22.58 0.59
N ARG A 637 -8.28 -21.49 0.17
CA ARG A 637 -9.20 -21.41 -0.95
C ARG A 637 -9.05 -20.05 -1.63
N ALA A 638 -8.96 -20.07 -2.95
CA ALA A 638 -9.00 -18.87 -3.78
C ALA A 638 -10.20 -18.97 -4.73
N ASP A 639 -10.92 -17.87 -4.87
CA ASP A 639 -11.97 -17.69 -5.86
C ASP A 639 -11.37 -16.90 -7.02
N ALA A 640 -11.55 -17.38 -8.27
CA ALA A 640 -10.90 -16.82 -9.45
C ALA A 640 -11.89 -16.59 -10.58
N TYR A 641 -11.63 -15.58 -11.42
CA TYR A 641 -12.43 -15.22 -12.58
C TYR A 641 -11.58 -14.57 -13.68
N GLU A 642 -12.15 -14.51 -14.88
CA GLU A 642 -11.53 -13.88 -16.05
C GLU A 642 -12.23 -12.56 -16.38
N CYS A 643 -11.49 -11.57 -16.89
CA CYS A 643 -12.06 -10.30 -17.29
C CYS A 643 -11.21 -9.59 -18.34
N GLU A 644 -11.87 -8.74 -19.16
CA GLU A 644 -11.25 -7.91 -20.20
C GLU A 644 -10.70 -6.59 -19.65
N TYR A 645 -11.14 -6.18 -18.49
CA TYR A 645 -10.64 -5.06 -17.71
C TYR A 645 -10.76 -5.38 -16.21
N TYR A 646 -9.92 -4.78 -15.38
CA TYR A 646 -9.94 -5.08 -13.94
C TYR A 646 -11.25 -4.63 -13.30
N ARG A 647 -11.89 -5.54 -12.58
CA ARG A 647 -13.04 -5.31 -11.71
C ARG A 647 -12.91 -6.16 -10.45
N LYS A 648 -13.69 -5.88 -9.43
CA LYS A 648 -13.79 -6.74 -8.25
C LYS A 648 -15.17 -7.38 -8.24
N ASP A 649 -15.18 -8.70 -8.07
CA ASP A 649 -16.40 -9.50 -7.94
C ASP A 649 -17.18 -9.18 -6.64
#